data_b02f55f08f1107d52fef042094a06208
#
_entry.id   b02f55f08f1107d52fef042094a06208
#
_cell.length_a   1.000
_cell.length_b   1.000
_cell.length_c   1.000
_cell.angle_alpha   90.00
_cell.angle_beta   90.00
_cell.angle_gamma   90.00
#
_symmetry.space_group_name_H-M   'P 1'
#
loop_
_entity.id
_entity.type
_entity.pdbx_description
1 polymer ?
#
loop_
_entity_poly.entity_id
_entity_poly.type
_entity_poly.pdbx_seq_one_letter_code
_entity_poly.pdbx_strand_id
1 'polypeptide(L)'
;MVTARELSLQEIAEIRDHVDVEIESFVHGALCYCYSGQCLLSSLIGGRSGNRGRCAQPCRLPYDVLTAAGKPVQSAAKQNSAKLTENIYETGKQNARNQNTGKKGKGKHSPDMQDRNARMKGKPYAQKKAAVGDDRYVLSLKDLCTLDILPDIIESGVYSLKIEGRMKSPRYTAGVVSIYRKYVDYYLEHGRDGYKVDPADRRMLLDLFDRGGFTDGYYVRHNGREMVALKEKPAFREGNQALFDRLDREYVEKKKQEPLSGHVVVEEGEPLKLSLWYSEPGRLLEEAAAQNPYAEVTGAEVQTAQNQPMGEEKLLKQLNKTGNTPFYFENLTAEIEGNCFVPVQALNELRREALEQMEEKLLQPFRRTAGAVESQDEGENERSEQQSETGSVEAGFCGLHISIEEPCLLPTAIAHPDVTRIYLDSCGFGPETWKMAVQACHDNAKQCSLMLPHIFRTEAETYFRKHIDALKEAGFDELVVKSLDEITFLRENGLWDIPMVSDANLYVLNHLAREQMEDLGISCMTLPLELNSRELETLGCAGMELYVYGYLPAMVSAQCIVRTTKGCTKQPEVLKMRDRTGKDLPVKNHCRFCYNTIYNPSPLSLLGQEKLIRRLAPGALRLAFTLETPEQMKAVLDAFADQFLHGEETRDPFKDFTRGHFKRGVE
;
A
#
# COMPACT_ATOMS: atom_id res chain seq x y z
N MET A 1 10.64 -3.43 -11.79
CA MET A 1 10.03 -3.89 -10.51
C MET A 1 9.74 -2.70 -9.62
N VAL A 2 8.61 -2.67 -8.88
CA VAL A 2 8.29 -1.58 -7.92
C VAL A 2 8.61 -2.06 -6.51
N THR A 3 9.49 -1.34 -5.80
CA THR A 3 9.85 -1.69 -4.43
C THR A 3 8.70 -1.41 -3.44
N ALA A 4 8.62 -2.22 -2.38
CA ALA A 4 7.76 -1.91 -1.24
C ALA A 4 8.25 -0.62 -0.53
N ARG A 5 7.31 0.14 0.04
CA ARG A 5 7.63 1.44 0.68
C ARG A 5 8.49 1.33 1.93
N GLU A 6 8.49 0.18 2.55
CA GLU A 6 9.18 -0.11 3.80
C GLU A 6 10.64 -0.61 3.62
N LEU A 7 11.13 -0.70 2.40
CA LEU A 7 12.52 -1.06 2.13
C LEU A 7 13.48 0.09 2.44
N SER A 8 14.64 -0.24 3.00
CA SER A 8 15.75 0.68 3.19
C SER A 8 16.58 0.84 1.91
N LEU A 9 17.41 1.87 1.86
CA LEU A 9 18.35 2.07 0.74
C LEU A 9 19.28 0.87 0.55
N GLN A 10 19.74 0.29 1.66
CA GLN A 10 20.63 -0.88 1.62
C GLN A 10 19.94 -2.10 0.98
N GLU A 11 18.70 -2.39 1.37
CA GLU A 11 17.93 -3.52 0.80
C GLU A 11 17.62 -3.29 -0.68
N ILE A 12 17.38 -2.05 -1.11
CA ILE A 12 17.18 -1.74 -2.54
C ILE A 12 18.45 -1.96 -3.34
N ALA A 13 19.60 -1.52 -2.82
CA ALA A 13 20.89 -1.76 -3.46
C ALA A 13 21.19 -3.28 -3.55
N GLU A 14 20.92 -4.02 -2.49
CA GLU A 14 21.08 -5.48 -2.47
C GLU A 14 20.17 -6.17 -3.52
N ILE A 15 18.91 -5.75 -3.65
CA ILE A 15 18.01 -6.23 -4.71
C ILE A 15 18.62 -5.94 -6.09
N ARG A 16 19.12 -4.71 -6.31
CA ARG A 16 19.73 -4.32 -7.60
C ARG A 16 20.95 -5.19 -7.97
N ASP A 17 21.75 -5.55 -6.97
CA ASP A 17 22.92 -6.39 -7.18
C ASP A 17 22.58 -7.85 -7.56
N HIS A 18 21.38 -8.33 -7.23
CA HIS A 18 20.95 -9.71 -7.46
C HIS A 18 20.01 -9.89 -8.66
N VAL A 19 19.39 -8.82 -9.19
CA VAL A 19 18.42 -8.94 -10.28
C VAL A 19 18.68 -7.91 -11.37
N ASP A 20 18.61 -8.32 -12.62
CA ASP A 20 18.76 -7.44 -13.79
C ASP A 20 17.38 -6.95 -14.28
N VAL A 21 16.71 -6.12 -13.45
CA VAL A 21 15.45 -5.49 -13.78
C VAL A 21 15.46 -4.02 -13.39
N GLU A 22 14.71 -3.19 -14.11
CA GLU A 22 14.49 -1.79 -13.73
C GLU A 22 13.76 -1.69 -12.39
N ILE A 23 14.32 -0.92 -11.47
CA ILE A 23 13.75 -0.68 -10.14
C ILE A 23 13.05 0.67 -10.08
N GLU A 24 11.77 0.67 -9.71
CA GLU A 24 10.99 1.87 -9.40
C GLU A 24 10.77 1.97 -7.90
N SER A 25 11.04 3.14 -7.29
CA SER A 25 10.85 3.38 -5.86
C SER A 25 10.11 4.67 -5.57
N PHE A 26 9.30 4.66 -4.49
CA PHE A 26 8.53 5.83 -4.08
C PHE A 26 9.43 6.92 -3.51
N VAL A 27 9.33 8.15 -4.01
CA VAL A 27 10.14 9.30 -3.55
C VAL A 27 9.31 10.39 -2.87
N HIS A 28 7.99 10.46 -3.14
CA HIS A 28 7.15 11.51 -2.56
C HIS A 28 5.71 11.05 -2.35
N GLY A 29 5.06 11.62 -1.32
CA GLY A 29 3.64 11.51 -1.08
C GLY A 29 3.27 10.59 0.09
N ALA A 30 2.07 10.01 0.07
CA ALA A 30 1.53 9.27 1.19
C ALA A 30 2.36 8.02 1.55
N LEU A 31 2.84 7.98 2.79
CA LEU A 31 3.50 6.80 3.36
C LEU A 31 2.48 5.90 4.06
N CYS A 32 2.59 4.58 3.84
CA CYS A 32 1.75 3.59 4.49
C CYS A 32 2.28 3.23 5.87
N TYR A 33 1.38 3.03 6.84
CA TYR A 33 1.73 2.58 8.19
C TYR A 33 2.10 1.10 8.25
N CYS A 34 1.41 0.27 7.44
CA CYS A 34 1.61 -1.17 7.36
C CYS A 34 2.70 -1.55 6.36
N TYR A 35 3.25 -2.73 6.53
CA TYR A 35 3.93 -3.43 5.46
C TYR A 35 3.00 -3.60 4.26
N SER A 36 3.56 -3.52 3.07
CA SER A 36 2.82 -3.67 1.80
C SER A 36 2.11 -5.02 1.75
N GLY A 37 0.84 -5.03 1.36
CA GLY A 37 0.02 -6.24 1.35
C GLY A 37 -0.55 -6.67 2.72
N GLN A 38 -0.06 -6.14 3.84
CA GLN A 38 -0.37 -6.62 5.20
C GLN A 38 -1.40 -5.73 5.94
N CYS A 39 -2.37 -5.12 5.22
CA CYS A 39 -3.38 -4.27 5.83
C CYS A 39 -4.80 -4.66 5.43
N LEU A 40 -5.55 -5.23 6.37
CA LEU A 40 -6.97 -5.55 6.25
C LEU A 40 -7.87 -4.56 6.99
N LEU A 41 -7.33 -3.54 7.70
CA LEU A 41 -8.13 -2.66 8.56
C LEU A 41 -9.27 -1.96 7.80
N SER A 42 -8.98 -1.47 6.59
CA SER A 42 -9.98 -0.77 5.77
C SER A 42 -11.07 -1.70 5.25
N SER A 43 -10.74 -2.93 4.89
CA SER A 43 -11.70 -3.93 4.42
C SER A 43 -12.54 -4.51 5.57
N LEU A 44 -11.95 -4.77 6.74
CA LEU A 44 -12.66 -5.25 7.93
C LEU A 44 -13.67 -4.23 8.48
N ILE A 45 -13.34 -2.93 8.45
CA ILE A 45 -14.25 -1.87 8.91
C ILE A 45 -15.34 -1.55 7.89
N GLY A 46 -14.99 -1.44 6.60
CA GLY A 46 -15.88 -0.85 5.59
C GLY A 46 -15.95 -1.59 4.24
N GLY A 47 -15.41 -2.81 4.12
CA GLY A 47 -15.45 -3.60 2.88
C GLY A 47 -14.48 -3.12 1.78
N ARG A 48 -13.76 -2.01 1.99
CA ARG A 48 -12.87 -1.41 0.98
C ARG A 48 -11.44 -1.89 1.17
N SER A 49 -10.98 -2.80 0.30
CA SER A 49 -9.64 -3.37 0.43
C SER A 49 -8.53 -2.38 0.08
N GLY A 50 -7.59 -2.20 1.01
CA GLY A 50 -6.35 -1.47 0.78
C GLY A 50 -5.45 -2.18 -0.22
N ASN A 51 -5.42 -3.50 -0.18
CA ASN A 51 -4.62 -4.35 -1.08
C ASN A 51 -5.14 -4.30 -2.53
N ARG A 52 -6.43 -3.99 -2.72
CA ARG A 52 -7.04 -3.77 -4.04
C ARG A 52 -7.12 -2.29 -4.43
N GLY A 53 -6.38 -1.41 -3.74
CA GLY A 53 -6.29 0.02 -4.08
C GLY A 53 -7.46 0.89 -3.62
N ARG A 54 -8.40 0.39 -2.80
CA ARG A 54 -9.61 1.10 -2.36
C ARG A 54 -9.57 1.58 -0.89
N CYS A 55 -8.38 1.70 -0.31
CA CYS A 55 -8.20 2.05 1.10
C CYS A 55 -8.94 3.32 1.52
N ALA A 56 -9.78 3.23 2.57
CA ALA A 56 -10.45 4.37 3.19
C ALA A 56 -9.57 5.17 4.17
N GLN A 57 -8.30 4.79 4.33
CA GLN A 57 -7.32 5.43 5.20
C GLN A 57 -7.72 5.50 6.70
N PRO A 58 -8.22 4.42 7.33
CA PRO A 58 -8.58 4.44 8.74
C PRO A 58 -7.39 4.76 9.67
N CYS A 59 -6.16 4.50 9.25
CA CYS A 59 -4.95 4.88 9.98
C CYS A 59 -4.78 6.41 10.15
N ARG A 60 -5.54 7.23 9.42
CA ARG A 60 -5.56 8.70 9.55
C ARG A 60 -6.59 9.22 10.55
N LEU A 61 -7.29 8.32 11.23
CA LEU A 61 -8.25 8.67 12.29
C LEU A 61 -7.56 8.74 13.66
N PRO A 62 -8.15 9.46 14.63
CA PRO A 62 -7.62 9.50 15.99
C PRO A 62 -7.95 8.22 16.76
N TYR A 63 -6.98 7.75 17.56
CA TYR A 63 -7.10 6.61 18.46
C TYR A 63 -6.57 6.98 19.85
N ASP A 64 -7.23 6.49 20.90
CA ASP A 64 -6.75 6.63 22.27
C ASP A 64 -5.96 5.36 22.64
N VAL A 65 -4.68 5.52 22.97
CA VAL A 65 -3.82 4.38 23.34
C VAL A 65 -3.97 4.09 24.83
N LEU A 66 -4.31 2.83 25.13
CA LEU A 66 -4.58 2.34 26.48
C LEU A 66 -3.66 1.15 26.79
N THR A 67 -3.35 0.94 28.06
CA THR A 67 -2.73 -0.30 28.55
C THR A 67 -3.73 -1.46 28.42
N ALA A 68 -3.28 -2.70 28.58
CA ALA A 68 -4.15 -3.88 28.62
C ALA A 68 -5.28 -3.74 29.66
N ALA A 69 -5.01 -3.08 30.78
CA ALA A 69 -5.98 -2.79 31.84
C ALA A 69 -6.92 -1.60 31.55
N GLY A 70 -6.85 -1.01 30.35
CA GLY A 70 -7.73 0.11 29.92
C GLY A 70 -7.32 1.49 30.46
N LYS A 71 -6.14 1.65 31.06
CA LYS A 71 -5.64 2.96 31.53
C LYS A 71 -4.96 3.70 30.37
N PRO A 72 -5.17 5.05 30.23
CA PRO A 72 -4.47 5.82 29.21
C PRO A 72 -2.95 5.73 29.31
N VAL A 73 -2.30 5.53 28.15
CA VAL A 73 -0.84 5.56 28.06
C VAL A 73 -0.37 7.01 28.06
N GLN A 74 0.52 7.37 29.00
CA GLN A 74 1.13 8.69 29.03
C GLN A 74 2.26 8.79 28.01
N SER A 75 2.30 9.87 27.21
CA SER A 75 3.35 10.06 26.22
C SER A 75 4.70 10.34 26.89
N ALA A 76 5.79 9.82 26.29
CA ALA A 76 7.17 10.02 26.78
C ALA A 76 7.55 11.51 26.96
N ALA A 77 6.95 12.41 26.17
CA ALA A 77 7.15 13.85 26.30
C ALA A 77 6.61 14.42 27.61
N LYS A 78 5.52 13.86 28.18
CA LYS A 78 4.99 14.26 29.51
C LYS A 78 5.74 13.61 30.65
N GLN A 79 6.32 12.42 30.47
CA GLN A 79 7.16 11.77 31.49
C GLN A 79 8.45 12.55 31.73
N ASN A 80 9.07 13.09 30.68
CA ASN A 80 10.26 13.90 30.81
C ASN A 80 9.97 15.28 31.44
N SER A 81 8.84 15.90 31.19
CA SER A 81 8.42 17.14 31.83
C SER A 81 8.00 16.92 33.29
N ALA A 82 7.39 15.79 33.64
CA ALA A 82 7.07 15.43 35.01
C ALA A 82 8.38 15.17 35.85
N LYS A 83 9.33 14.45 35.27
CA LYS A 83 10.64 14.23 35.89
C LYS A 83 11.46 15.54 36.04
N LEU A 84 11.36 16.47 35.07
CA LEU A 84 11.95 17.79 35.20
C LEU A 84 11.26 18.63 36.30
N THR A 85 9.94 18.56 36.43
CA THR A 85 9.19 19.24 37.49
C THR A 85 9.42 18.63 38.85
N GLU A 86 9.56 17.30 38.99
CA GLU A 86 9.96 16.67 40.25
C GLU A 86 11.37 17.05 40.65
N ASN A 87 12.36 17.08 39.76
CA ASN A 87 13.71 17.57 40.01
C ASN A 87 13.76 19.06 40.33
N ILE A 88 12.87 19.89 39.75
CA ILE A 88 12.78 21.32 40.12
C ILE A 88 12.12 21.48 41.48
N TYR A 89 11.18 20.61 41.87
CA TYR A 89 10.57 20.63 43.21
C TYR A 89 11.54 20.15 44.31
N GLU A 90 12.43 19.20 44.03
CA GLU A 90 13.43 18.75 44.99
C GLU A 90 14.59 19.74 45.14
N THR A 91 15.04 20.38 44.05
CA THR A 91 16.02 21.48 44.09
C THR A 91 15.43 22.78 44.64
N GLY A 92 14.14 23.03 44.48
CA GLY A 92 13.43 24.19 45.06
C GLY A 92 13.26 24.14 46.58
N LYS A 93 13.21 22.94 47.20
CA LYS A 93 13.12 22.79 48.65
C LYS A 93 14.45 23.08 49.39
N GLN A 94 15.57 23.07 48.72
CA GLN A 94 16.86 23.44 49.29
C GLN A 94 17.15 24.96 49.25
N ASN A 95 16.48 25.73 48.36
CA ASN A 95 16.71 27.17 48.19
C ASN A 95 15.62 28.08 48.77
N ALA A 96 14.56 27.53 49.40
CA ALA A 96 13.45 28.31 49.98
C ALA A 96 13.65 28.65 51.48
N ARG A 97 14.87 28.83 51.95
CA ARG A 97 15.18 29.31 53.32
C ARG A 97 15.82 30.71 53.36
N ASN A 98 15.69 31.53 52.33
CA ASN A 98 16.02 32.94 52.45
C ASN A 98 15.21 33.80 51.47
N GLN A 99 14.55 34.77 52.05
CA GLN A 99 13.96 35.98 51.50
C GLN A 99 12.43 36.04 51.39
N ASN A 100 11.90 36.53 52.46
CA ASN A 100 10.60 37.18 52.58
C ASN A 100 10.79 38.69 52.34
N THR A 101 10.07 39.31 51.41
CA THR A 101 9.47 40.66 51.51
C THR A 101 8.85 41.13 50.18
N GLY A 102 7.58 41.40 50.22
CA GLY A 102 7.00 42.67 49.74
C GLY A 102 6.37 42.79 48.35
N LYS A 103 5.11 42.88 48.34
CA LYS A 103 4.16 43.89 47.85
C LYS A 103 3.12 43.49 46.77
N LYS A 104 1.91 43.86 47.12
CA LYS A 104 0.62 43.74 46.41
C LYS A 104 0.52 44.63 45.17
N GLY A 105 -0.26 44.18 44.18
CA GLY A 105 -0.82 45.03 43.13
C GLY A 105 -2.05 44.40 42.46
N LYS A 106 -3.23 45.01 42.67
CA LYS A 106 -4.53 44.63 42.10
C LYS A 106 -4.73 45.26 40.75
N GLY A 107 -5.48 44.61 39.83
CA GLY A 107 -6.08 45.24 38.63
C GLY A 107 -7.14 44.35 37.97
N LYS A 108 -8.42 44.77 38.16
CA LYS A 108 -9.59 44.23 37.49
C LYS A 108 -9.75 44.84 36.08
N HIS A 109 -10.36 44.16 35.12
CA HIS A 109 -11.58 44.56 34.38
C HIS A 109 -11.95 43.57 33.25
N SER A 110 -13.18 43.08 33.30
CA SER A 110 -14.03 42.70 32.14
C SER A 110 -14.79 43.95 31.67
N PRO A 111 -15.62 44.04 30.63
CA PRO A 111 -16.62 43.06 30.16
C PRO A 111 -16.98 43.04 28.62
N ASP A 112 -17.75 42.00 28.23
CA ASP A 112 -18.91 41.93 27.28
C ASP A 112 -18.95 42.60 25.91
N MET A 113 -19.37 41.80 24.91
CA MET A 113 -20.57 41.99 24.06
C MET A 113 -20.85 40.70 23.19
N GLN A 114 -21.89 40.00 23.47
CA GLN A 114 -23.17 39.72 22.79
C GLN A 114 -23.23 39.97 21.25
N ASP A 115 -23.85 39.24 20.38
CA ASP A 115 -24.92 38.23 20.40
C ASP A 115 -25.31 37.83 18.96
N ARG A 116 -25.98 36.69 18.79
CA ARG A 116 -26.97 36.27 17.78
C ARG A 116 -26.51 35.70 16.42
N ASN A 117 -26.65 34.37 16.26
CA ASN A 117 -27.82 33.87 15.53
C ASN A 117 -28.03 32.35 15.75
N ALA A 118 -29.28 31.98 15.88
CA ALA A 118 -29.79 30.74 16.41
C ALA A 118 -30.25 29.74 15.35
N ARG A 119 -30.28 28.46 15.81
CA ARG A 119 -31.13 27.34 15.42
C ARG A 119 -30.74 26.48 14.22
N MET A 120 -30.14 25.33 14.56
CA MET A 120 -30.75 24.04 14.24
C MET A 120 -30.33 22.99 15.28
N LYS A 121 -31.33 22.37 15.90
CA LYS A 121 -31.22 21.45 17.03
C LYS A 121 -30.86 20.05 16.53
N GLY A 122 -29.63 19.58 16.78
CA GLY A 122 -29.26 18.17 16.90
C GLY A 122 -28.69 17.95 18.29
N LYS A 123 -29.22 16.99 19.06
CA LYS A 123 -28.80 16.71 20.44
C LYS A 123 -27.29 16.41 20.48
N PRO A 124 -26.50 17.10 21.32
CA PRO A 124 -25.10 16.75 21.49
C PRO A 124 -24.98 15.50 22.37
N TYR A 125 -24.32 14.49 21.84
CA TYR A 125 -23.82 13.36 22.62
C TYR A 125 -22.81 13.90 23.65
N ALA A 126 -23.11 13.79 24.92
CA ALA A 126 -22.25 14.24 26.01
C ALA A 126 -20.96 13.38 26.03
N GLN A 127 -19.90 13.88 25.42
CA GLN A 127 -18.56 13.32 25.59
C GLN A 127 -18.09 13.56 27.02
N LYS A 128 -17.97 12.49 27.82
CA LYS A 128 -17.14 12.51 29.02
C LYS A 128 -15.70 12.79 28.57
N LYS A 129 -15.18 13.97 28.82
CA LYS A 129 -13.77 14.33 28.66
C LYS A 129 -12.95 13.48 29.63
N ALA A 130 -12.50 12.31 29.21
CA ALA A 130 -11.33 11.71 29.80
C ALA A 130 -10.13 12.61 29.40
N ALA A 131 -9.20 12.87 30.32
CA ALA A 131 -7.97 13.61 30.03
C ALA A 131 -7.06 12.73 29.17
N VAL A 132 -7.35 12.67 27.88
CA VAL A 132 -6.57 11.96 26.88
C VAL A 132 -5.43 12.87 26.45
N GLY A 133 -4.21 12.33 26.34
CA GLY A 133 -3.05 13.08 25.85
C GLY A 133 -3.28 13.62 24.43
N ASP A 134 -2.56 14.67 24.05
CA ASP A 134 -2.70 15.34 22.74
C ASP A 134 -2.28 14.45 21.54
N ASP A 135 -1.62 13.32 21.78
CA ASP A 135 -1.07 12.42 20.76
C ASP A 135 -2.09 11.33 20.37
N ARG A 136 -3.03 11.66 19.48
CA ARG A 136 -4.10 10.74 19.09
C ARG A 136 -3.94 10.13 17.70
N TYR A 137 -3.12 10.71 16.83
CA TYR A 137 -2.95 10.23 15.45
C TYR A 137 -1.77 9.27 15.34
N VAL A 138 -1.71 8.28 16.23
CA VAL A 138 -0.59 7.35 16.41
C VAL A 138 -0.29 6.45 15.20
N LEU A 139 -1.24 6.32 14.27
CA LEU A 139 -1.08 5.59 13.01
C LEU A 139 -0.86 6.50 11.80
N SER A 140 -0.90 7.84 11.98
CA SER A 140 -0.82 8.78 10.87
C SER A 140 0.63 9.15 10.57
N LEU A 141 1.25 8.47 9.61
CA LEU A 141 2.59 8.85 9.14
C LEU A 141 2.57 10.20 8.42
N LYS A 142 3.67 10.95 8.56
CA LYS A 142 3.98 12.10 7.70
C LYS A 142 4.12 11.66 6.25
N ASP A 143 4.01 12.59 5.33
CA ASP A 143 4.24 12.27 3.92
C ASP A 143 5.75 12.06 3.65
N LEU A 144 6.06 11.14 2.74
CA LEU A 144 7.41 10.92 2.26
C LEU A 144 7.89 12.13 1.45
N CYS A 145 9.13 12.55 1.69
CA CYS A 145 9.84 13.50 0.86
C CYS A 145 11.33 13.17 0.92
N THR A 146 11.87 12.71 -0.18
CA THR A 146 13.25 12.18 -0.27
C THR A 146 14.22 13.14 -0.92
N LEU A 147 13.88 14.42 -1.10
CA LEU A 147 14.75 15.37 -1.80
C LEU A 147 16.16 15.42 -1.22
N ASP A 148 16.32 15.36 0.11
CA ASP A 148 17.64 15.44 0.73
C ASP A 148 18.51 14.20 0.50
N ILE A 149 17.88 13.05 0.28
CA ILE A 149 18.51 11.75 0.04
C ILE A 149 18.32 11.28 -1.41
N LEU A 150 17.91 12.16 -2.32
CA LEU A 150 17.67 11.80 -3.71
C LEU A 150 18.93 11.26 -4.41
N PRO A 151 20.15 11.84 -4.20
CA PRO A 151 21.39 11.23 -4.69
C PRO A 151 21.58 9.79 -4.22
N ASP A 152 21.31 9.50 -2.94
CA ASP A 152 21.47 8.15 -2.38
C ASP A 152 20.50 7.15 -3.03
N ILE A 153 19.27 7.58 -3.32
CA ILE A 153 18.26 6.76 -4.02
C ILE A 153 18.71 6.46 -5.45
N ILE A 154 19.19 7.45 -6.19
CA ILE A 154 19.67 7.26 -7.56
C ILE A 154 20.86 6.32 -7.58
N GLU A 155 21.83 6.51 -6.68
CA GLU A 155 23.04 5.70 -6.57
C GLU A 155 22.76 4.28 -6.09
N SER A 156 21.65 4.02 -5.37
CA SER A 156 21.22 2.66 -5.03
C SER A 156 20.68 1.87 -6.22
N GLY A 157 20.71 2.44 -7.44
CA GLY A 157 20.30 1.77 -8.67
C GLY A 157 18.82 1.86 -9.00
N VAL A 158 18.09 2.79 -8.35
CA VAL A 158 16.70 3.09 -8.69
C VAL A 158 16.65 3.79 -10.06
N TYR A 159 15.97 3.15 -11.01
CA TYR A 159 15.79 3.65 -12.38
C TYR A 159 14.63 4.65 -12.49
N SER A 160 13.54 4.42 -11.79
CA SER A 160 12.31 5.22 -11.87
C SER A 160 11.86 5.75 -10.51
N LEU A 161 11.53 7.04 -10.46
CA LEU A 161 11.10 7.74 -9.24
C LEU A 161 9.58 7.85 -9.20
N LYS A 162 8.94 7.15 -8.25
CA LYS A 162 7.50 7.10 -8.13
C LYS A 162 6.93 8.12 -7.15
N ILE A 163 5.96 8.92 -7.60
CA ILE A 163 5.26 9.90 -6.78
C ILE A 163 3.85 9.37 -6.46
N GLU A 164 3.51 9.24 -5.18
CA GLU A 164 2.16 8.86 -4.76
C GLU A 164 1.21 10.06 -4.82
N GLY A 165 0.22 9.99 -5.70
CA GLY A 165 -0.67 11.12 -5.94
C GLY A 165 -2.08 10.77 -6.40
N ARG A 166 -2.51 9.49 -6.34
CA ARG A 166 -3.81 9.02 -6.88
C ARG A 166 -5.01 9.90 -6.49
N MET A 167 -5.06 10.36 -5.23
CA MET A 167 -6.17 11.14 -4.70
C MET A 167 -5.85 12.65 -4.64
N LYS A 168 -4.86 13.10 -5.40
CA LYS A 168 -4.39 14.48 -5.39
C LYS A 168 -4.87 15.24 -6.63
N SER A 169 -4.75 16.57 -6.57
CA SER A 169 -5.11 17.45 -7.68
C SER A 169 -4.02 17.47 -8.78
N PRO A 170 -4.35 17.87 -10.01
CA PRO A 170 -3.35 18.11 -11.07
C PRO A 170 -2.25 19.08 -10.64
N ARG A 171 -2.59 20.12 -9.86
CA ARG A 171 -1.63 21.08 -9.30
C ARG A 171 -0.57 20.44 -8.41
N TYR A 172 -1.01 19.46 -7.59
CA TYR A 172 -0.09 18.68 -6.76
C TYR A 172 0.91 17.92 -7.64
N THR A 173 0.41 17.22 -8.65
CA THR A 173 1.26 16.46 -9.57
C THR A 173 2.25 17.39 -10.28
N ALA A 174 1.76 18.50 -10.88
CA ALA A 174 2.60 19.46 -11.56
C ALA A 174 3.69 20.04 -10.64
N GLY A 175 3.32 20.48 -9.44
CA GLY A 175 4.26 21.10 -8.50
C GLY A 175 5.28 20.11 -7.94
N VAL A 176 4.87 18.88 -7.60
CA VAL A 176 5.81 17.86 -7.09
C VAL A 176 6.77 17.42 -8.20
N VAL A 177 6.27 17.11 -9.39
CA VAL A 177 7.10 16.65 -10.51
C VAL A 177 8.10 17.74 -10.92
N SER A 178 7.68 19.01 -11.01
CA SER A 178 8.57 20.11 -11.39
C SER A 178 9.75 20.27 -10.41
N ILE A 179 9.52 20.08 -9.12
CA ILE A 179 10.59 20.15 -8.11
C ILE A 179 11.50 18.93 -8.22
N TYR A 180 10.96 17.72 -8.27
CA TYR A 180 11.81 16.52 -8.38
C TYR A 180 12.60 16.53 -9.68
N ARG A 181 12.01 16.96 -10.80
CA ARG A 181 12.73 17.09 -12.08
C ARG A 181 13.92 18.05 -11.96
N LYS A 182 13.73 19.23 -11.34
CA LYS A 182 14.80 20.20 -11.07
C LYS A 182 15.98 19.57 -10.33
N TYR A 183 15.73 18.78 -9.30
CA TYR A 183 16.80 18.18 -8.48
C TYR A 183 17.42 16.94 -9.12
N VAL A 184 16.68 16.19 -9.91
CA VAL A 184 17.21 15.11 -10.73
C VAL A 184 18.15 15.67 -11.80
N ASP A 185 17.71 16.70 -12.54
CA ASP A 185 18.54 17.34 -13.58
C ASP A 185 19.82 17.91 -12.99
N TYR A 186 19.70 18.61 -11.84
CA TYR A 186 20.87 19.14 -11.14
C TYR A 186 21.86 18.03 -10.78
N TYR A 187 21.36 16.92 -10.21
CA TYR A 187 22.22 15.80 -9.82
C TYR A 187 22.87 15.11 -11.03
N LEU A 188 22.14 14.92 -12.13
CA LEU A 188 22.67 14.31 -13.35
C LEU A 188 23.75 15.17 -13.99
N GLU A 189 23.65 16.51 -13.90
CA GLU A 189 24.62 17.44 -14.48
C GLU A 189 25.86 17.64 -13.58
N HIS A 190 25.67 17.72 -12.25
CA HIS A 190 26.72 18.15 -11.31
C HIS A 190 27.13 17.05 -10.30
N GLY A 191 26.44 15.92 -10.26
CA GLY A 191 26.63 14.90 -9.23
C GLY A 191 26.26 15.41 -7.83
N ARG A 192 27.03 15.00 -6.83
CA ARG A 192 26.84 15.44 -5.44
C ARG A 192 27.38 16.84 -5.15
N ASP A 193 28.20 17.38 -6.03
CA ASP A 193 28.84 18.68 -5.81
C ASP A 193 27.82 19.80 -5.74
N GLY A 194 27.78 20.51 -4.59
CA GLY A 194 26.84 21.58 -4.37
C GLY A 194 25.38 21.18 -4.25
N TYR A 195 25.05 19.86 -4.25
CA TYR A 195 23.68 19.40 -4.09
C TYR A 195 23.09 19.85 -2.76
N LYS A 196 22.12 20.71 -2.82
CA LYS A 196 21.44 21.28 -1.65
C LYS A 196 19.98 21.62 -1.98
N VAL A 197 19.07 21.14 -1.17
CA VAL A 197 17.64 21.45 -1.33
C VAL A 197 17.33 22.86 -0.82
N ASP A 198 16.75 23.69 -1.70
CA ASP A 198 16.29 25.02 -1.36
C ASP A 198 15.11 24.95 -0.36
N PRO A 199 15.19 25.65 0.78
CA PRO A 199 14.06 25.72 1.71
C PRO A 199 12.76 26.25 1.09
N ALA A 200 12.83 27.07 0.02
CA ALA A 200 11.66 27.57 -0.68
C ALA A 200 10.94 26.44 -1.45
N ASP A 201 11.68 25.55 -2.12
CA ASP A 201 11.10 24.38 -2.79
C ASP A 201 10.45 23.41 -1.80
N ARG A 202 11.10 23.18 -0.66
CA ARG A 202 10.53 22.38 0.42
C ARG A 202 9.23 22.99 0.96
N ARG A 203 9.18 24.33 1.12
CA ARG A 203 7.97 25.05 1.52
C ARG A 203 6.87 24.91 0.47
N MET A 204 7.21 25.02 -0.82
CA MET A 204 6.27 24.84 -1.92
C MET A 204 5.63 23.44 -1.88
N LEU A 205 6.39 22.38 -1.63
CA LEU A 205 5.85 21.02 -1.46
C LEU A 205 4.86 20.93 -0.28
N LEU A 206 5.14 21.60 0.85
CA LEU A 206 4.23 21.66 1.99
C LEU A 206 2.97 22.47 1.67
N ASP A 207 3.07 23.54 0.88
CA ASP A 207 1.92 24.35 0.44
C ASP A 207 1.00 23.58 -0.53
N LEU A 208 1.56 22.63 -1.29
CA LEU A 208 0.78 21.73 -2.13
C LEU A 208 0.00 20.71 -1.31
N PHE A 209 0.64 20.13 -0.31
CA PHE A 209 -0.03 19.19 0.62
C PHE A 209 0.84 18.93 1.86
N ASP A 210 0.22 18.97 3.06
CA ASP A 210 0.89 18.76 4.34
C ASP A 210 0.06 17.85 5.26
N ARG A 211 0.67 16.81 5.82
CA ARG A 211 0.14 15.93 6.87
C ARG A 211 0.96 15.99 8.17
N GLY A 212 1.38 17.17 8.56
CA GLY A 212 2.21 17.36 9.77
C GLY A 212 3.70 17.27 9.47
N GLY A 213 4.11 17.70 8.27
CA GLY A 213 5.48 17.73 7.78
C GLY A 213 5.88 16.50 6.97
N PHE A 214 7.17 16.43 6.66
CA PHE A 214 7.78 15.38 5.87
C PHE A 214 8.64 14.41 6.68
N THR A 215 8.90 13.25 6.09
CA THR A 215 9.86 12.25 6.53
C THR A 215 10.58 11.64 5.32
N ASP A 216 11.82 11.23 5.50
CA ASP A 216 12.59 10.40 4.57
C ASP A 216 12.17 8.91 4.61
N GLY A 217 11.21 8.58 5.48
CA GLY A 217 10.55 7.29 5.57
C GLY A 217 11.45 6.17 6.02
N TYR A 218 11.19 5.01 5.47
CA TYR A 218 11.90 3.78 5.78
C TYR A 218 13.29 3.68 5.13
N TYR A 219 13.63 4.57 4.21
CA TYR A 219 14.92 4.56 3.52
C TYR A 219 16.11 4.62 4.49
N VAL A 220 15.97 5.42 5.56
CA VAL A 220 17.05 5.66 6.52
C VAL A 220 16.72 5.23 7.95
N ARG A 221 15.50 4.76 8.21
CA ARG A 221 15.07 4.34 9.56
C ARG A 221 13.95 3.33 9.53
N HIS A 222 14.03 2.31 10.37
CA HIS A 222 13.02 1.25 10.46
C HIS A 222 11.68 1.74 11.03
N ASN A 223 11.67 2.56 12.08
CA ASN A 223 10.48 3.15 12.69
C ASN A 223 10.85 4.30 13.63
N GLY A 224 9.86 5.06 14.11
CA GLY A 224 10.09 6.11 15.10
C GLY A 224 8.97 7.13 15.18
N ARG A 225 8.91 7.81 16.35
CA ARG A 225 7.94 8.85 16.65
C ARG A 225 8.00 10.03 15.66
N GLU A 226 9.17 10.35 15.18
CA GLU A 226 9.45 11.43 14.22
C GLU A 226 8.81 11.19 12.85
N MET A 227 8.51 9.93 12.49
CA MET A 227 7.79 9.59 11.27
C MET A 227 6.27 9.82 11.38
N VAL A 228 5.74 10.06 12.60
CA VAL A 228 4.29 10.09 12.87
C VAL A 228 3.80 11.52 13.12
N ALA A 229 2.67 11.90 12.52
CA ALA A 229 1.99 13.18 12.71
C ALA A 229 1.00 13.08 13.89
N LEU A 230 1.49 13.11 15.13
CA LEU A 230 0.77 12.71 16.33
C LEU A 230 -0.36 13.65 16.76
N LYS A 231 -0.16 14.97 16.59
CA LYS A 231 -0.99 16.00 17.23
C LYS A 231 -2.05 16.59 16.33
N GLU A 232 -1.84 16.58 15.04
CA GLU A 232 -2.65 17.33 14.09
C GLU A 232 -3.44 16.39 13.18
N LYS A 233 -4.74 16.66 13.08
CA LYS A 233 -5.51 16.21 11.93
C LYS A 233 -4.81 16.78 10.69
N PRO A 234 -4.59 16.01 9.63
CA PRO A 234 -4.14 16.56 8.37
C PRO A 234 -5.05 17.73 7.99
N ALA A 235 -4.59 18.95 8.22
CA ALA A 235 -5.31 20.14 7.82
C ALA A 235 -4.77 20.54 6.45
N PHE A 236 -5.70 20.83 5.53
CA PHE A 236 -5.33 21.60 4.35
C PHE A 236 -4.86 22.96 4.88
N ARG A 237 -3.61 23.34 4.61
CA ARG A 237 -3.17 24.72 4.78
C ARG A 237 -4.04 25.60 3.89
N GLU A 238 -4.27 26.83 4.31
CA GLU A 238 -4.82 27.84 3.40
C GLU A 238 -3.94 27.88 2.15
N GLY A 239 -4.57 27.64 1.01
CA GLY A 239 -3.82 27.41 -0.23
C GLY A 239 -2.99 28.63 -0.60
N ASN A 240 -1.77 28.43 -1.05
CA ASN A 240 -0.94 29.46 -1.69
C ASN A 240 -1.51 29.73 -3.08
N GLN A 241 -2.45 30.69 -3.19
CA GLN A 241 -3.16 30.98 -4.43
C GLN A 241 -2.20 31.38 -5.55
N ALA A 242 -1.16 32.16 -5.26
CA ALA A 242 -0.17 32.56 -6.25
C ALA A 242 0.59 31.36 -6.84
N LEU A 243 0.90 30.35 -5.99
CA LEU A 243 1.48 29.09 -6.45
C LEU A 243 0.49 28.32 -7.34
N PHE A 244 -0.77 28.25 -6.95
CA PHE A 244 -1.79 27.52 -7.70
C PHE A 244 -2.04 28.15 -9.07
N ASP A 245 -2.16 29.47 -9.15
CA ASP A 245 -2.36 30.22 -10.40
C ASP A 245 -1.14 30.04 -11.35
N ARG A 246 0.07 29.98 -10.77
CA ARG A 246 1.27 29.70 -11.56
C ARG A 246 1.24 28.28 -12.13
N LEU A 247 0.94 27.26 -11.30
CA LEU A 247 0.91 25.87 -11.73
C LEU A 247 -0.18 25.61 -12.78
N ASP A 248 -1.34 26.26 -12.63
CA ASP A 248 -2.42 26.18 -13.61
C ASP A 248 -1.94 26.71 -14.96
N ARG A 249 -1.41 27.91 -14.98
CA ARG A 249 -0.94 28.56 -16.21
C ARG A 249 0.22 27.82 -16.88
N GLU A 250 1.20 27.33 -16.09
CA GLU A 250 2.44 26.76 -16.63
C GLU A 250 2.28 25.29 -17.04
N TYR A 251 1.40 24.53 -16.38
CA TYR A 251 1.31 23.09 -16.55
C TYR A 251 -0.11 22.56 -16.80
N VAL A 252 -1.10 22.94 -15.96
CA VAL A 252 -2.42 22.28 -15.96
C VAL A 252 -3.27 22.72 -17.14
N GLU A 253 -3.27 24.02 -17.46
CA GLU A 253 -4.07 24.60 -18.55
C GLU A 253 -3.30 24.65 -19.88
N LYS A 254 -1.98 24.51 -19.82
CA LYS A 254 -1.14 24.49 -21.01
C LYS A 254 -1.37 23.20 -21.79
N LYS A 255 -1.96 23.33 -22.98
CA LYS A 255 -2.06 22.20 -23.90
C LYS A 255 -0.65 21.83 -24.38
N LYS A 256 -0.26 20.58 -24.18
CA LYS A 256 0.92 20.03 -24.82
C LYS A 256 0.61 19.86 -26.31
N GLN A 257 1.45 20.43 -27.15
CA GLN A 257 1.39 20.29 -28.59
C GLN A 257 2.72 19.76 -29.11
N GLU A 258 2.67 18.91 -30.12
CA GLU A 258 3.85 18.32 -30.73
C GLU A 258 4.28 19.17 -31.96
N PRO A 259 5.58 19.43 -32.15
CA PRO A 259 6.08 20.23 -33.26
C PRO A 259 6.01 19.44 -34.59
N LEU A 260 5.54 20.12 -35.62
CA LEU A 260 5.58 19.66 -37.01
C LEU A 260 6.33 20.62 -37.88
N SER A 261 7.01 20.09 -38.86
CA SER A 261 7.45 20.85 -40.04
C SER A 261 6.53 20.51 -41.21
N GLY A 262 6.26 21.50 -42.04
CA GLY A 262 5.40 21.32 -43.19
C GLY A 262 5.86 22.11 -44.42
N HIS A 263 5.56 21.60 -45.60
CA HIS A 263 5.78 22.24 -46.88
C HIS A 263 4.53 22.11 -47.75
N VAL A 264 4.03 23.25 -48.26
CA VAL A 264 2.87 23.26 -49.13
C VAL A 264 3.28 23.74 -50.52
N VAL A 265 2.87 23.00 -51.54
CA VAL A 265 3.02 23.31 -52.97
C VAL A 265 1.69 23.72 -53.57
N VAL A 266 1.68 24.89 -54.23
CA VAL A 266 0.50 25.48 -54.85
C VAL A 266 0.87 25.87 -56.29
N GLU A 267 0.53 25.06 -57.27
CA GLU A 267 0.83 25.25 -58.66
C GLU A 267 -0.46 25.36 -59.46
N GLU A 268 -0.59 26.35 -60.33
CA GLU A 268 -1.78 26.59 -61.11
C GLU A 268 -2.13 25.42 -62.02
N GLY A 269 -3.36 24.89 -61.87
CA GLY A 269 -3.85 23.73 -62.61
C GLY A 269 -3.47 22.39 -62.06
N GLU A 270 -2.65 22.34 -61.02
CA GLU A 270 -2.26 21.13 -60.32
C GLU A 270 -3.01 20.97 -58.98
N PRO A 271 -3.14 19.77 -58.41
CA PRO A 271 -3.67 19.59 -57.09
C PRO A 271 -2.79 20.15 -56.00
N LEU A 272 -3.38 20.83 -54.99
CA LEU A 272 -2.68 21.23 -53.75
C LEU A 272 -1.95 20.05 -53.10
N LYS A 273 -0.69 20.25 -52.67
CA LYS A 273 0.04 19.23 -51.93
C LYS A 273 0.53 19.81 -50.62
N LEU A 274 0.29 19.08 -49.53
CA LEU A 274 0.82 19.41 -48.20
C LEU A 274 1.59 18.21 -47.64
N SER A 275 2.87 18.41 -47.42
CA SER A 275 3.78 17.43 -46.81
C SER A 275 4.07 17.82 -45.38
N LEU A 276 3.91 16.90 -44.44
CA LEU A 276 4.18 17.08 -43.02
C LEU A 276 5.20 16.05 -42.54
N TRP A 277 6.06 16.45 -41.62
CA TRP A 277 6.95 15.55 -40.88
C TRP A 277 7.07 15.98 -39.44
N TYR A 278 7.24 14.98 -38.53
CA TYR A 278 7.43 15.21 -37.12
C TYR A 278 8.82 15.79 -36.86
N SER A 279 8.89 16.90 -36.14
CA SER A 279 10.14 17.54 -35.75
C SER A 279 10.53 17.12 -34.32
N GLU A 280 11.52 16.24 -34.19
CA GLU A 280 12.05 15.97 -32.84
C GLU A 280 12.75 17.24 -32.30
N PRO A 281 12.43 17.70 -31.09
CA PRO A 281 13.09 18.85 -30.49
C PRO A 281 14.61 18.68 -30.44
N GLY A 282 15.35 19.57 -31.07
CA GLY A 282 16.83 19.60 -31.06
C GLY A 282 17.54 18.81 -32.16
N ARG A 283 16.82 18.19 -33.12
CA ARG A 283 17.42 17.52 -34.29
C ARG A 283 17.39 18.40 -35.53
N LEU A 284 18.49 18.44 -36.27
CA LEU A 284 18.57 19.19 -37.52
C LEU A 284 17.70 18.53 -38.60
N LEU A 285 16.99 19.35 -39.40
CA LEU A 285 15.99 18.94 -40.40
C LEU A 285 16.50 17.93 -41.45
N GLU A 286 17.76 17.91 -41.77
CA GLU A 286 18.35 17.04 -42.80
C GLU A 286 18.54 15.57 -42.33
N GLU A 287 18.74 15.36 -41.03
CA GLU A 287 18.89 14.01 -40.45
C GLU A 287 17.54 13.38 -40.08
N ALA A 288 16.53 14.20 -39.86
CA ALA A 288 15.20 13.77 -39.40
C ALA A 288 14.32 13.21 -40.54
N ALA A 289 14.50 13.67 -41.77
CA ALA A 289 13.61 13.35 -42.90
C ALA A 289 13.62 11.88 -43.31
N ALA A 290 14.65 11.11 -43.01
CA ALA A 290 14.77 9.72 -43.45
C ALA A 290 14.18 8.70 -42.46
N GLN A 291 13.89 9.07 -41.21
CA GLN A 291 13.44 8.15 -40.14
C GLN A 291 12.19 8.62 -39.39
N ASN A 292 11.70 9.84 -39.61
CA ASN A 292 10.56 10.40 -38.88
C ASN A 292 9.22 10.13 -39.61
N PRO A 293 8.10 10.02 -38.88
CA PRO A 293 6.76 9.93 -39.46
C PRO A 293 6.51 11.05 -40.46
N TYR A 294 6.09 10.70 -41.67
CA TYR A 294 5.81 11.58 -42.78
C TYR A 294 4.39 11.37 -43.30
N ALA A 295 3.67 12.46 -43.56
CA ALA A 295 2.37 12.44 -44.19
C ALA A 295 2.34 13.40 -45.39
N GLU A 296 1.80 12.98 -46.53
CA GLU A 296 1.56 13.80 -47.69
C GLU A 296 0.09 13.67 -48.11
N VAL A 297 -0.55 14.83 -48.26
CA VAL A 297 -1.96 14.90 -48.66
C VAL A 297 -2.09 15.76 -49.90
N THR A 298 -2.90 15.27 -50.83
CA THR A 298 -3.24 15.96 -52.07
C THR A 298 -4.68 16.48 -51.97
N GLY A 299 -4.85 17.80 -52.14
CA GLY A 299 -6.15 18.45 -52.03
C GLY A 299 -6.78 18.79 -53.38
N ALA A 300 -7.67 19.79 -53.40
CA ALA A 300 -8.35 20.25 -54.61
C ALA A 300 -7.37 20.89 -55.61
N GLU A 301 -7.75 20.87 -56.88
CA GLU A 301 -7.03 21.52 -57.99
C GLU A 301 -6.96 23.05 -57.78
N VAL A 302 -5.80 23.63 -57.97
CA VAL A 302 -5.55 25.05 -57.85
C VAL A 302 -6.09 25.81 -59.06
N GLN A 303 -6.98 26.75 -58.81
CA GLN A 303 -7.64 27.53 -59.84
C GLN A 303 -6.79 28.78 -60.23
N THR A 304 -6.96 29.26 -61.47
CA THR A 304 -6.44 30.56 -61.87
C THR A 304 -7.17 31.68 -61.16
N ALA A 305 -6.44 32.61 -60.54
CA ALA A 305 -7.02 33.77 -59.83
C ALA A 305 -7.65 34.77 -60.83
N GLN A 306 -8.93 35.06 -60.64
CA GLN A 306 -9.65 36.02 -61.49
C GLN A 306 -9.44 37.47 -61.03
N ASN A 307 -9.14 37.74 -59.75
CA ASN A 307 -8.98 39.05 -59.21
C ASN A 307 -7.63 39.22 -58.48
N GLN A 308 -7.50 38.58 -57.31
CA GLN A 308 -6.31 38.68 -56.49
C GLN A 308 -5.71 37.28 -56.21
N PRO A 309 -4.45 37.06 -56.58
CA PRO A 309 -3.82 35.74 -56.33
C PRO A 309 -3.61 35.49 -54.84
N MET A 310 -3.48 34.20 -54.49
CA MET A 310 -3.16 33.74 -53.17
C MET A 310 -1.73 34.14 -52.81
N GLY A 311 -1.55 35.01 -51.83
CA GLY A 311 -0.21 35.34 -51.30
C GLY A 311 0.25 34.36 -50.24
N GLU A 312 1.58 34.15 -50.20
CA GLU A 312 2.23 33.22 -49.26
C GLU A 312 1.83 33.47 -47.81
N GLU A 313 1.87 34.71 -47.35
CA GLU A 313 1.52 35.10 -45.98
C GLU A 313 0.08 34.66 -45.61
N LYS A 314 -0.87 34.83 -46.51
CA LYS A 314 -2.26 34.46 -46.30
C LYS A 314 -2.44 32.92 -46.28
N LEU A 315 -1.71 32.21 -47.13
CA LEU A 315 -1.68 30.76 -47.21
C LEU A 315 -1.13 30.16 -45.89
N LEU A 316 0.07 30.56 -45.51
CA LEU A 316 0.72 30.11 -44.28
C LEU A 316 -0.08 30.44 -43.03
N LYS A 317 -0.64 31.65 -42.96
CA LYS A 317 -1.53 32.06 -41.85
C LYS A 317 -2.78 31.18 -41.74
N GLN A 318 -3.32 30.68 -42.84
CA GLN A 318 -4.48 29.80 -42.82
C GLN A 318 -4.10 28.37 -42.42
N LEU A 319 -3.00 27.84 -42.89
CA LEU A 319 -2.52 26.51 -42.55
C LEU A 319 -1.99 26.43 -41.11
N ASN A 320 -1.44 27.51 -40.58
CA ASN A 320 -0.95 27.59 -39.20
C ASN A 320 -2.05 27.52 -38.10
N LYS A 321 -3.33 27.54 -38.50
CA LYS A 321 -4.47 27.42 -37.58
C LYS A 321 -4.71 25.98 -37.16
N THR A 322 -3.80 25.37 -36.39
CA THR A 322 -3.89 23.98 -35.96
C THR A 322 -4.99 23.71 -34.95
N GLY A 323 -5.54 24.73 -34.32
CA GLY A 323 -6.77 24.71 -33.51
C GLY A 323 -6.74 23.73 -32.33
N ASN A 324 -7.65 22.74 -32.37
CA ASN A 324 -7.81 21.75 -31.31
C ASN A 324 -7.00 20.45 -31.54
N THR A 325 -6.07 20.46 -32.51
CA THR A 325 -5.20 19.33 -32.75
C THR A 325 -4.03 19.29 -31.75
N PRO A 326 -3.40 18.14 -31.55
CA PRO A 326 -2.23 18.05 -30.67
C PRO A 326 -0.95 18.62 -31.30
N PHE A 327 -1.04 19.38 -32.39
CA PHE A 327 0.10 19.83 -33.17
C PHE A 327 0.22 21.36 -33.26
N TYR A 328 1.44 21.82 -33.44
CA TYR A 328 1.75 23.17 -33.90
C TYR A 328 2.86 23.10 -34.96
N PHE A 329 2.88 24.07 -35.89
CA PHE A 329 3.98 24.16 -36.85
C PHE A 329 5.17 24.93 -36.26
N GLU A 330 6.30 24.23 -36.13
CA GLU A 330 7.59 24.86 -35.82
C GLU A 330 8.16 25.54 -37.08
N ASN A 331 8.05 24.83 -38.22
CA ASN A 331 8.42 25.38 -39.54
C ASN A 331 7.30 25.05 -40.55
N LEU A 332 6.87 26.07 -41.30
CA LEU A 332 5.92 25.88 -42.39
C LEU A 332 6.36 26.76 -43.56
N THR A 333 6.64 26.13 -44.69
CA THR A 333 7.09 26.78 -45.90
C THR A 333 6.09 26.58 -47.04
N ALA A 334 6.09 27.49 -48.01
CA ALA A 334 5.22 27.42 -49.18
C ALA A 334 5.98 27.68 -50.47
N GLU A 335 5.63 26.96 -51.51
CA GLU A 335 6.04 27.19 -52.88
C GLU A 335 4.75 27.47 -53.70
N ILE A 336 4.75 28.64 -54.41
CA ILE A 336 3.60 29.10 -55.18
C ILE A 336 4.07 29.40 -56.58
N GLU A 337 3.55 28.66 -57.57
CA GLU A 337 3.84 28.85 -58.97
C GLU A 337 2.57 29.22 -59.76
N GLY A 338 2.66 30.36 -60.50
CA GLY A 338 1.55 30.83 -61.32
C GLY A 338 0.60 31.80 -60.61
N ASN A 339 -0.52 32.10 -61.27
CA ASN A 339 -1.55 33.02 -60.76
C ASN A 339 -2.63 32.25 -60.00
N CYS A 340 -2.29 31.78 -58.83
CA CYS A 340 -3.05 30.80 -58.04
C CYS A 340 -4.19 31.41 -57.23
N PHE A 341 -5.36 30.73 -57.27
CA PHE A 341 -6.47 30.93 -56.32
C PHE A 341 -6.84 29.62 -55.64
N VAL A 342 -6.89 29.65 -54.32
CA VAL A 342 -7.31 28.49 -53.50
C VAL A 342 -8.41 28.94 -52.53
N PRO A 343 -9.58 28.28 -52.54
CA PRO A 343 -10.61 28.56 -51.55
C PRO A 343 -10.14 28.24 -50.14
N VAL A 344 -10.50 29.09 -49.16
CA VAL A 344 -10.15 28.87 -47.74
C VAL A 344 -10.67 27.54 -47.22
N GLN A 345 -11.79 27.09 -47.72
CA GLN A 345 -12.37 25.75 -47.35
C GLN A 345 -11.44 24.61 -47.80
N ALA A 346 -10.89 24.66 -48.99
CA ALA A 346 -9.96 23.64 -49.51
C ALA A 346 -8.68 23.59 -48.67
N LEU A 347 -8.13 24.76 -48.25
CA LEU A 347 -7.01 24.79 -47.36
C LEU A 347 -7.29 24.21 -45.97
N ASN A 348 -8.50 24.42 -45.43
CA ASN A 348 -8.91 23.86 -44.18
C ASN A 348 -9.08 22.33 -44.24
N GLU A 349 -9.60 21.85 -45.33
CA GLU A 349 -9.78 20.40 -45.58
C GLU A 349 -8.43 19.70 -45.71
N LEU A 350 -7.54 20.26 -46.56
CA LEU A 350 -6.16 19.77 -46.74
C LEU A 350 -5.40 19.69 -45.41
N ARG A 351 -5.44 20.78 -44.64
CA ARG A 351 -4.77 20.84 -43.31
C ARG A 351 -5.34 19.79 -42.38
N ARG A 352 -6.68 19.67 -42.28
CA ARG A 352 -7.31 18.70 -41.37
C ARG A 352 -6.92 17.28 -41.71
N GLU A 353 -6.99 16.91 -42.98
CA GLU A 353 -6.62 15.59 -43.45
C GLU A 353 -5.15 15.26 -43.21
N ALA A 354 -4.26 16.24 -43.50
CA ALA A 354 -2.83 16.04 -43.23
C ALA A 354 -2.49 15.84 -41.75
N LEU A 355 -3.12 16.62 -40.87
CA LEU A 355 -2.94 16.47 -39.41
C LEU A 355 -3.52 15.15 -38.89
N GLU A 356 -4.69 14.70 -39.40
CA GLU A 356 -5.28 13.40 -39.06
C GLU A 356 -4.38 12.23 -39.52
N GLN A 357 -3.85 12.29 -40.73
CA GLN A 357 -2.91 11.27 -41.23
C GLN A 357 -1.61 11.24 -40.42
N MET A 358 -1.09 12.41 -40.02
CA MET A 358 0.11 12.49 -39.18
C MET A 358 -0.15 11.89 -37.80
N GLU A 359 -1.28 12.20 -37.17
CA GLU A 359 -1.68 11.61 -35.89
C GLU A 359 -1.78 10.08 -35.98
N GLU A 360 -2.41 9.56 -37.03
CA GLU A 360 -2.50 8.12 -37.26
C GLU A 360 -1.12 7.45 -37.37
N LYS A 361 -0.21 8.05 -38.16
CA LYS A 361 1.16 7.53 -38.33
C LYS A 361 1.98 7.56 -37.05
N LEU A 362 1.83 8.60 -36.24
CA LEU A 362 2.49 8.70 -34.93
C LEU A 362 1.96 7.68 -33.94
N LEU A 363 0.66 7.36 -33.99
CA LEU A 363 0.03 6.39 -33.11
C LEU A 363 0.21 4.92 -33.53
N GLN A 364 0.49 4.69 -34.83
CA GLN A 364 0.59 3.34 -35.38
C GLN A 364 1.58 2.42 -34.64
N PRO A 365 2.79 2.84 -34.25
CA PRO A 365 3.73 1.98 -33.53
C PRO A 365 3.23 1.55 -32.15
N PHE A 366 2.28 2.27 -31.57
CA PHE A 366 1.71 2.00 -30.26
C PHE A 366 0.41 1.19 -30.32
N ARG A 367 -0.15 1.00 -31.52
CA ARG A 367 -1.33 0.15 -31.70
C ARG A 367 -0.93 -1.31 -31.61
N ARG A 368 -1.51 -2.00 -30.65
CA ARG A 368 -1.41 -3.46 -30.56
C ARG A 368 -2.33 -4.07 -31.62
N THR A 369 -1.78 -4.80 -32.57
CA THR A 369 -2.56 -5.77 -33.34
C THR A 369 -3.00 -6.84 -32.35
N ALA A 370 -4.29 -7.07 -32.20
CA ALA A 370 -4.77 -8.26 -31.54
C ALA A 370 -4.13 -9.45 -32.30
N GLY A 371 -3.09 -10.04 -31.70
CA GLY A 371 -2.61 -11.33 -32.14
C GLY A 371 -3.83 -12.24 -32.11
N ALA A 372 -3.99 -13.07 -33.10
CA ALA A 372 -4.94 -14.18 -33.04
C ALA A 372 -4.60 -14.87 -31.69
N VAL A 373 -5.50 -14.76 -30.73
CA VAL A 373 -5.49 -15.61 -29.56
C VAL A 373 -5.78 -16.98 -30.16
N GLU A 374 -4.75 -17.76 -30.45
CA GLU A 374 -4.92 -19.20 -30.55
C GLU A 374 -5.56 -19.56 -29.21
N SER A 375 -6.85 -19.87 -29.29
CA SER A 375 -7.60 -20.38 -28.18
C SER A 375 -6.98 -21.71 -27.75
N GLN A 376 -6.04 -21.62 -26.79
CA GLN A 376 -5.58 -22.81 -26.05
C GLN A 376 -6.67 -23.31 -25.08
N ASP A 377 -7.89 -22.78 -25.21
CA ASP A 377 -9.03 -23.06 -24.31
C ASP A 377 -9.79 -24.35 -24.63
N GLU A 378 -9.39 -25.14 -25.63
CA GLU A 378 -10.08 -26.41 -25.88
C GLU A 378 -9.60 -27.58 -24.98
N GLY A 379 -8.52 -27.38 -24.20
CA GLY A 379 -8.02 -28.41 -23.29
C GLY A 379 -8.45 -28.28 -21.82
N GLU A 380 -8.89 -27.12 -21.39
CA GLU A 380 -9.23 -26.90 -19.96
C GLU A 380 -10.69 -27.25 -19.60
N ASN A 381 -11.60 -27.22 -20.57
CA ASN A 381 -12.99 -27.63 -20.31
C ASN A 381 -13.18 -29.13 -20.14
N GLU A 382 -12.29 -29.96 -20.71
CA GLU A 382 -12.40 -31.41 -20.49
C GLU A 382 -11.83 -31.88 -19.13
N ARG A 383 -10.98 -31.08 -18.48
CA ARG A 383 -10.48 -31.40 -17.13
C ARG A 383 -11.45 -31.00 -16.01
N SER A 384 -12.30 -30.00 -16.25
CA SER A 384 -13.31 -29.56 -15.25
C SER A 384 -14.55 -30.43 -15.22
N GLU A 385 -14.90 -31.14 -16.31
CA GLU A 385 -16.08 -32.04 -16.37
C GLU A 385 -15.81 -33.43 -15.81
N GLN A 386 -14.56 -33.89 -15.73
CA GLN A 386 -14.27 -35.23 -15.18
C GLN A 386 -14.14 -35.29 -13.65
N GLN A 387 -14.22 -34.15 -12.93
CA GLN A 387 -14.21 -34.14 -11.47
C GLN A 387 -15.59 -33.97 -10.82
N SER A 388 -16.68 -33.94 -11.57
CA SER A 388 -18.04 -33.70 -11.03
C SER A 388 -18.88 -34.96 -10.77
N GLU A 389 -18.34 -36.15 -10.93
CA GLU A 389 -19.05 -37.42 -10.60
C GLU A 389 -18.35 -38.26 -9.51
N THR A 390 -17.82 -37.65 -8.47
CA THR A 390 -17.62 -38.39 -7.23
C THR A 390 -18.71 -38.00 -6.26
N GLY A 391 -19.56 -39.00 -5.97
CA GLY A 391 -20.71 -38.89 -5.12
C GLY A 391 -20.44 -38.14 -3.83
N SER A 392 -21.47 -37.46 -3.30
CA SER A 392 -21.53 -36.79 -1.99
C SER A 392 -21.10 -37.72 -0.86
N VAL A 393 -19.81 -37.91 -0.71
CA VAL A 393 -19.24 -38.32 0.56
C VAL A 393 -19.28 -37.09 1.43
N GLU A 394 -20.13 -37.03 2.44
CA GLU A 394 -20.01 -36.06 3.52
C GLU A 394 -18.61 -36.24 4.10
N ALA A 395 -17.67 -35.43 3.65
CA ALA A 395 -16.32 -35.44 4.19
C ALA A 395 -16.39 -34.92 5.63
N GLY A 396 -16.38 -35.84 6.57
CA GLY A 396 -16.23 -35.55 8.00
C GLY A 396 -14.83 -34.93 8.21
N PHE A 397 -14.75 -33.85 8.94
CA PHE A 397 -13.46 -33.30 9.36
C PHE A 397 -12.80 -34.30 10.35
N CYS A 398 -11.50 -34.57 10.14
CA CYS A 398 -10.76 -35.51 10.98
C CYS A 398 -10.28 -34.92 12.30
N GLY A 399 -10.47 -33.61 12.54
CA GLY A 399 -10.01 -32.89 13.72
C GLY A 399 -9.81 -31.42 13.48
N LEU A 400 -9.37 -30.69 14.50
CA LEU A 400 -9.11 -29.26 14.47
C LEU A 400 -7.61 -28.98 14.34
N HIS A 401 -7.25 -28.09 13.43
CA HIS A 401 -5.91 -27.52 13.34
C HIS A 401 -5.88 -26.18 14.09
N ILE A 402 -4.92 -26.00 14.97
CA ILE A 402 -4.86 -24.81 15.80
C ILE A 402 -3.50 -24.13 15.74
N SER A 403 -3.49 -22.80 15.77
CA SER A 403 -2.27 -22.03 15.95
C SER A 403 -2.29 -21.30 17.28
N ILE A 404 -1.16 -21.32 17.97
CA ILE A 404 -0.98 -20.68 19.27
C ILE A 404 0.24 -19.77 19.26
N GLU A 405 0.08 -18.57 19.77
CA GLU A 405 1.15 -17.58 19.84
C GLU A 405 1.78 -17.55 21.25
N GLU A 406 1.03 -17.88 22.29
CA GLU A 406 1.48 -17.86 23.68
C GLU A 406 1.77 -19.26 24.22
N PRO A 407 2.97 -19.50 24.80
CA PRO A 407 3.34 -20.81 25.34
C PRO A 407 2.40 -21.35 26.42
N CYS A 408 1.71 -20.49 27.17
CA CYS A 408 0.76 -20.91 28.21
C CYS A 408 -0.48 -21.63 27.66
N LEU A 409 -0.74 -21.52 26.34
CA LEU A 409 -1.86 -22.20 25.67
C LEU A 409 -1.54 -23.65 25.28
N LEU A 410 -0.24 -24.02 25.19
CA LEU A 410 0.18 -25.33 24.72
C LEU A 410 -0.40 -26.51 25.54
N PRO A 411 -0.44 -26.49 26.89
CA PRO A 411 -1.04 -27.55 27.65
C PRO A 411 -2.53 -27.78 27.33
N THR A 412 -3.29 -26.70 27.13
CA THR A 412 -4.73 -26.79 26.76
C THR A 412 -4.88 -27.36 25.34
N ALA A 413 -4.00 -26.95 24.41
CA ALA A 413 -3.96 -27.44 23.03
C ALA A 413 -3.73 -28.96 22.99
N ILE A 414 -2.72 -29.44 23.72
CA ILE A 414 -2.34 -30.86 23.79
C ILE A 414 -3.42 -31.69 24.43
N ALA A 415 -4.04 -31.19 25.49
CA ALA A 415 -5.04 -31.93 26.25
C ALA A 415 -6.39 -32.13 25.53
N HIS A 416 -6.68 -31.31 24.49
CA HIS A 416 -7.96 -31.40 23.79
C HIS A 416 -8.00 -32.61 22.82
N PRO A 417 -8.97 -33.55 22.94
CA PRO A 417 -8.96 -34.79 22.14
C PRO A 417 -9.08 -34.54 20.63
N ASP A 418 -9.89 -33.55 20.22
CA ASP A 418 -10.23 -33.28 18.83
C ASP A 418 -9.20 -32.39 18.10
N VAL A 419 -8.18 -31.90 18.78
CA VAL A 419 -7.05 -31.22 18.14
C VAL A 419 -6.12 -32.26 17.54
N THR A 420 -5.82 -32.15 16.27
CA THR A 420 -4.94 -33.07 15.54
C THR A 420 -3.61 -32.44 15.15
N ARG A 421 -3.57 -31.11 14.94
CA ARG A 421 -2.37 -30.38 14.57
C ARG A 421 -2.23 -29.08 15.34
N ILE A 422 -1.01 -28.77 15.80
CA ILE A 422 -0.67 -27.56 16.56
C ILE A 422 0.44 -26.81 15.82
N TYR A 423 0.16 -25.57 15.48
CA TYR A 423 1.11 -24.63 14.90
C TYR A 423 1.64 -23.70 15.99
N LEU A 424 2.93 -23.74 16.26
CA LEU A 424 3.61 -22.90 17.24
C LEU A 424 4.13 -21.62 16.56
N ASP A 425 3.70 -20.44 17.00
CA ASP A 425 4.23 -19.19 16.40
C ASP A 425 5.62 -18.88 16.96
N SER A 426 6.58 -18.64 16.07
CA SER A 426 7.98 -18.34 16.40
C SER A 426 8.17 -17.04 17.19
N CYS A 427 7.18 -16.16 17.23
CA CYS A 427 7.22 -14.98 18.10
C CYS A 427 7.15 -15.35 19.58
N GLY A 428 6.37 -16.37 19.93
CA GLY A 428 6.20 -16.86 21.30
C GLY A 428 7.11 -18.04 21.66
N PHE A 429 7.37 -18.91 20.70
CA PHE A 429 8.19 -20.11 20.91
C PHE A 429 9.60 -19.94 20.35
N GLY A 430 10.60 -20.16 21.18
CA GLY A 430 12.02 -20.03 20.82
C GLY A 430 12.75 -21.37 20.76
N PRO A 431 14.01 -21.37 20.25
CA PRO A 431 14.82 -22.58 20.07
C PRO A 431 14.97 -23.40 21.35
N GLU A 432 14.97 -22.73 22.49
CA GLU A 432 15.05 -23.36 23.81
C GLU A 432 13.85 -24.24 24.17
N THR A 433 12.72 -24.03 23.52
CA THR A 433 11.47 -24.74 23.80
C THR A 433 11.01 -25.67 22.66
N TRP A 434 11.53 -25.48 21.42
CA TRP A 434 11.04 -26.21 20.23
C TRP A 434 11.01 -27.71 20.40
N LYS A 435 12.14 -28.34 20.75
CA LYS A 435 12.25 -29.77 20.88
C LYS A 435 11.32 -30.36 21.93
N MET A 436 11.19 -29.68 23.08
CA MET A 436 10.28 -30.12 24.15
C MET A 436 8.80 -29.97 23.74
N ALA A 437 8.46 -28.88 23.04
CA ALA A 437 7.10 -28.67 22.58
C ALA A 437 6.68 -29.70 21.52
N VAL A 438 7.56 -29.99 20.56
CA VAL A 438 7.36 -31.05 19.55
C VAL A 438 7.15 -32.39 20.22
N GLN A 439 8.05 -32.78 21.15
CA GLN A 439 7.94 -34.06 21.86
C GLN A 439 6.61 -34.15 22.64
N ALA A 440 6.22 -33.08 23.33
CA ALA A 440 4.95 -33.05 24.08
C ALA A 440 3.73 -33.19 23.15
N CYS A 441 3.76 -32.64 21.92
CA CYS A 441 2.71 -32.84 20.93
C CYS A 441 2.68 -34.30 20.44
N HIS A 442 3.84 -34.86 20.06
CA HIS A 442 3.96 -36.22 19.54
C HIS A 442 3.56 -37.28 20.60
N ASP A 443 3.95 -37.09 21.86
CA ASP A 443 3.53 -37.99 22.99
C ASP A 443 2.02 -38.03 23.15
N ASN A 444 1.29 -37.04 22.66
CA ASN A 444 -0.17 -36.96 22.68
C ASN A 444 -0.81 -37.20 21.29
N ALA A 445 -0.07 -37.82 20.36
CA ALA A 445 -0.51 -38.10 18.99
C ALA A 445 -0.99 -36.88 18.21
N LYS A 446 -0.34 -35.73 18.41
CA LYS A 446 -0.61 -34.47 17.68
C LYS A 446 0.56 -34.11 16.77
N GLN A 447 0.27 -33.64 15.56
CA GLN A 447 1.27 -33.04 14.70
C GLN A 447 1.70 -31.67 15.26
N CYS A 448 2.98 -31.33 15.10
CA CYS A 448 3.56 -30.10 15.60
C CYS A 448 4.34 -29.38 14.49
N SER A 449 3.94 -28.18 14.17
CA SER A 449 4.56 -27.38 13.10
C SER A 449 5.02 -26.03 13.66
N LEU A 450 6.06 -25.44 13.09
CA LEU A 450 6.50 -24.07 13.44
C LEU A 450 6.00 -23.07 12.40
N MET A 451 5.36 -22.01 12.87
CA MET A 451 5.03 -20.86 12.02
C MET A 451 6.17 -19.85 12.03
N LEU A 452 6.69 -19.52 10.86
CA LEU A 452 7.66 -18.44 10.71
C LEU A 452 6.99 -17.06 10.96
N PRO A 453 7.77 -15.99 11.23
CA PRO A 453 7.19 -14.70 11.61
C PRO A 453 6.49 -14.05 10.42
N HIS A 454 5.49 -13.22 10.67
CA HIS A 454 4.72 -12.52 9.63
C HIS A 454 5.60 -11.65 8.70
N ILE A 455 6.73 -11.19 9.22
CA ILE A 455 7.70 -10.36 8.51
C ILE A 455 9.06 -11.02 8.61
N PHE A 456 9.54 -11.52 7.49
CA PHE A 456 10.84 -12.16 7.37
C PHE A 456 11.81 -11.22 6.66
N ARG A 457 12.56 -10.46 7.44
CA ARG A 457 13.60 -9.53 6.97
C ARG A 457 14.86 -9.73 7.80
N THR A 458 15.84 -8.88 7.67
CA THR A 458 17.18 -9.00 8.28
C THR A 458 17.19 -9.49 9.73
N GLU A 459 16.28 -8.99 10.59
CA GLU A 459 16.21 -9.45 11.98
C GLU A 459 15.75 -10.90 12.10
N ALA A 460 14.74 -11.29 11.33
CA ALA A 460 14.23 -12.66 11.34
C ALA A 460 15.22 -13.62 10.68
N GLU A 461 15.75 -13.26 9.52
CA GLU A 461 16.76 -14.07 8.82
C GLU A 461 17.99 -14.32 9.69
N THR A 462 18.54 -13.26 10.31
CA THR A 462 19.69 -13.38 11.23
C THR A 462 19.38 -14.30 12.39
N TYR A 463 18.17 -14.19 12.95
CA TYR A 463 17.73 -15.04 14.04
C TYR A 463 17.65 -16.50 13.64
N PHE A 464 16.97 -16.83 12.54
CA PHE A 464 16.82 -18.22 12.09
C PHE A 464 18.14 -18.82 11.58
N ARG A 465 18.97 -18.04 10.89
CA ARG A 465 20.30 -18.47 10.47
C ARG A 465 21.17 -18.85 11.68
N LYS A 466 21.10 -18.09 12.76
CA LYS A 466 21.81 -18.41 14.02
C LYS A 466 21.32 -19.71 14.68
N HIS A 467 20.05 -20.04 14.51
CA HIS A 467 19.40 -21.17 15.19
C HIS A 467 19.00 -22.31 14.23
N ILE A 468 19.64 -22.36 13.07
CA ILE A 468 19.30 -23.29 11.99
C ILE A 468 19.44 -24.76 12.41
N ASP A 469 20.48 -25.08 13.18
CA ASP A 469 20.72 -26.46 13.67
C ASP A 469 19.62 -26.87 14.67
N ALA A 470 19.27 -25.96 15.58
CA ALA A 470 18.17 -26.21 16.53
C ALA A 470 16.83 -26.42 15.81
N LEU A 471 16.59 -25.70 14.69
CA LEU A 471 15.40 -25.88 13.87
C LEU A 471 15.39 -27.26 13.18
N LYS A 472 16.52 -27.69 12.63
CA LYS A 472 16.69 -29.02 12.01
C LYS A 472 16.49 -30.16 13.03
N GLU A 473 16.98 -29.97 14.25
CA GLU A 473 16.93 -30.98 15.33
C GLU A 473 15.61 -31.01 16.09
N ALA A 474 14.76 -30.00 15.92
CA ALA A 474 13.51 -29.89 16.67
C ALA A 474 12.49 -30.98 16.35
N GLY A 475 12.52 -31.49 15.10
CA GLY A 475 11.62 -32.56 14.63
C GLY A 475 10.21 -32.08 14.30
N PHE A 476 10.04 -30.85 13.85
CA PHE A 476 8.75 -30.35 13.35
C PHE A 476 8.26 -31.17 12.16
N ASP A 477 6.96 -31.45 12.14
CA ASP A 477 6.31 -32.17 11.02
C ASP A 477 6.20 -31.29 9.78
N GLU A 478 6.05 -29.96 9.95
CA GLU A 478 5.94 -28.98 8.86
C GLU A 478 6.43 -27.61 9.31
N LEU A 479 6.72 -26.73 8.33
CA LEU A 479 7.00 -25.31 8.54
C LEU A 479 5.94 -24.47 7.83
N VAL A 480 5.32 -23.52 8.56
CA VAL A 480 4.32 -22.61 7.99
C VAL A 480 5.02 -21.34 7.54
N VAL A 481 4.94 -21.08 6.25
CA VAL A 481 5.55 -19.93 5.59
C VAL A 481 4.50 -18.81 5.34
N LYS A 482 4.92 -17.57 5.53
CA LYS A 482 4.10 -16.36 5.40
C LYS A 482 4.64 -15.38 4.35
N SER A 483 5.81 -15.68 3.77
CA SER A 483 6.42 -14.89 2.70
C SER A 483 7.21 -15.77 1.73
N LEU A 484 7.48 -15.26 0.52
CA LEU A 484 8.33 -15.96 -0.45
C LEU A 484 9.80 -15.99 0.01
N ASP A 485 10.24 -14.97 0.76
CA ASP A 485 11.59 -14.92 1.34
C ASP A 485 11.84 -16.12 2.26
N GLU A 486 10.84 -16.55 3.01
CA GLU A 486 10.94 -17.74 3.88
C GLU A 486 11.15 -19.01 3.10
N ILE A 487 10.44 -19.18 1.97
CA ILE A 487 10.61 -20.35 1.09
C ILE A 487 12.06 -20.41 0.58
N THR A 488 12.57 -19.29 0.10
CA THR A 488 13.96 -19.19 -0.38
C THR A 488 14.94 -19.47 0.75
N PHE A 489 14.76 -18.86 1.91
CA PHE A 489 15.60 -19.08 3.09
C PHE A 489 15.66 -20.57 3.50
N LEU A 490 14.53 -21.25 3.56
CA LEU A 490 14.44 -22.66 3.94
C LEU A 490 15.19 -23.54 2.92
N ARG A 491 15.06 -23.25 1.62
CA ARG A 491 15.76 -23.95 0.54
C ARG A 491 17.29 -23.80 0.67
N GLU A 492 17.76 -22.58 0.80
CA GLU A 492 19.20 -22.26 0.88
C GLU A 492 19.88 -22.84 2.11
N ASN A 493 19.12 -23.08 3.19
CA ASN A 493 19.66 -23.60 4.45
C ASN A 493 19.43 -25.10 4.65
N GLY A 494 18.99 -25.82 3.61
CA GLY A 494 18.87 -27.29 3.66
C GLY A 494 17.73 -27.78 4.55
N LEU A 495 16.61 -27.05 4.55
CA LEU A 495 15.34 -27.42 5.24
C LEU A 495 14.26 -27.84 4.22
N TRP A 496 14.68 -28.17 3.01
CA TRP A 496 13.79 -28.55 1.93
C TRP A 496 13.00 -29.84 2.19
N ASP A 497 13.54 -30.75 2.99
CA ASP A 497 12.92 -32.03 3.31
C ASP A 497 11.75 -31.92 4.32
N ILE A 498 11.62 -30.75 4.97
CA ILE A 498 10.49 -30.50 5.86
C ILE A 498 9.34 -29.92 5.02
N PRO A 499 8.15 -30.54 5.01
CA PRO A 499 7.00 -30.01 4.25
C PRO A 499 6.67 -28.57 4.62
N MET A 500 6.32 -27.74 3.63
CA MET A 500 5.93 -26.35 3.82
C MET A 500 4.43 -26.16 3.64
N VAL A 501 3.81 -25.40 4.54
CA VAL A 501 2.41 -24.96 4.48
C VAL A 501 2.36 -23.45 4.32
N SER A 502 1.56 -22.92 3.38
CA SER A 502 1.40 -21.46 3.25
C SER A 502 0.29 -20.93 4.16
N ASP A 503 0.55 -19.78 4.83
CA ASP A 503 -0.48 -19.10 5.61
C ASP A 503 -1.36 -18.19 4.71
N ALA A 504 -2.51 -17.80 5.19
CA ALA A 504 -3.55 -17.02 4.48
C ALA A 504 -3.06 -15.69 3.88
N ASN A 505 -1.97 -15.12 4.41
CA ASN A 505 -1.38 -13.85 3.96
C ASN A 505 -0.51 -13.96 2.70
N LEU A 506 -0.26 -15.17 2.17
CA LEU A 506 0.34 -15.37 0.84
C LEU A 506 -0.68 -15.21 -0.30
N TYR A 507 -1.96 -14.98 0.03
CA TYR A 507 -3.01 -14.56 -0.91
C TYR A 507 -3.19 -15.45 -2.14
N VAL A 508 -3.34 -16.75 -1.96
CA VAL A 508 -3.70 -17.69 -3.04
C VAL A 508 -5.15 -17.40 -3.48
N LEU A 509 -5.33 -16.45 -4.40
CA LEU A 509 -6.63 -15.90 -4.76
C LEU A 509 -7.29 -16.60 -5.97
N ASN A 510 -6.55 -17.39 -6.73
CA ASN A 510 -7.01 -18.10 -7.93
C ASN A 510 -6.18 -19.37 -8.17
N HIS A 511 -6.56 -20.17 -9.17
CA HIS A 511 -5.88 -21.46 -9.46
C HIS A 511 -4.44 -21.28 -9.96
N LEU A 512 -4.14 -20.25 -10.71
CA LEU A 512 -2.75 -20.02 -11.17
C LEU A 512 -1.83 -19.74 -9.98
N ALA A 513 -2.32 -18.98 -8.98
CA ALA A 513 -1.56 -18.76 -7.75
C ALA A 513 -1.41 -20.06 -6.94
N ARG A 514 -2.43 -20.92 -6.94
CA ARG A 514 -2.38 -22.24 -6.29
C ARG A 514 -1.34 -23.14 -6.96
N GLU A 515 -1.39 -23.31 -8.27
CA GLU A 515 -0.41 -24.08 -9.05
C GLU A 515 1.01 -23.56 -8.82
N GLN A 516 1.21 -22.25 -8.83
CA GLN A 516 2.53 -21.66 -8.56
C GLN A 516 3.03 -21.97 -7.15
N MET A 517 2.15 -22.02 -6.13
CA MET A 517 2.56 -22.40 -4.78
C MET A 517 2.89 -23.91 -4.71
N GLU A 518 2.16 -24.76 -5.41
CA GLU A 518 2.46 -26.18 -5.53
C GLU A 518 3.84 -26.40 -6.21
N ASP A 519 4.15 -25.69 -7.29
CA ASP A 519 5.45 -25.67 -7.95
C ASP A 519 6.59 -25.19 -7.04
N LEU A 520 6.29 -24.28 -6.13
CA LEU A 520 7.19 -23.84 -5.07
C LEU A 520 7.33 -24.85 -3.93
N GLY A 521 6.71 -26.04 -4.00
CA GLY A 521 6.83 -27.11 -3.00
C GLY A 521 5.96 -26.89 -1.76
N ILE A 522 4.91 -26.09 -1.85
CA ILE A 522 3.93 -25.95 -0.76
C ILE A 522 2.99 -27.14 -0.76
N SER A 523 2.97 -27.91 0.33
CA SER A 523 2.19 -29.13 0.48
C SER A 523 0.74 -28.90 0.85
N CYS A 524 0.43 -27.80 1.54
CA CYS A 524 -0.90 -27.40 1.95
C CYS A 524 -0.98 -25.86 2.02
N MET A 525 -2.17 -25.29 1.77
CA MET A 525 -2.38 -23.85 1.74
C MET A 525 -3.53 -23.46 2.67
N THR A 526 -3.38 -22.35 3.38
CA THR A 526 -4.47 -21.74 4.13
C THR A 526 -5.20 -20.72 3.24
N LEU A 527 -6.51 -20.86 3.16
CA LEU A 527 -7.39 -20.05 2.32
C LEU A 527 -7.33 -18.54 2.68
N PRO A 528 -7.36 -17.63 1.70
CA PRO A 528 -7.25 -16.20 1.93
C PRO A 528 -8.41 -15.62 2.72
N LEU A 529 -8.11 -14.68 3.63
CA LEU A 529 -9.12 -14.02 4.48
C LEU A 529 -10.00 -12.99 3.75
N GLU A 530 -9.62 -12.53 2.56
CA GLU A 530 -10.37 -11.52 1.79
C GLU A 530 -11.36 -12.13 0.77
N LEU A 531 -11.42 -13.45 0.63
CA LEU A 531 -12.40 -14.10 -0.22
C LEU A 531 -13.71 -14.39 0.54
N ASN A 532 -14.83 -14.18 -0.15
CA ASN A 532 -16.13 -14.63 0.37
C ASN A 532 -16.40 -16.09 -0.02
N SER A 533 -17.46 -16.67 0.55
CA SER A 533 -17.78 -18.08 0.36
C SER A 533 -18.02 -18.51 -1.10
N ARG A 534 -18.48 -17.60 -2.00
CA ARG A 534 -18.67 -17.90 -3.41
C ARG A 534 -17.33 -17.90 -4.16
N GLU A 535 -16.48 -16.93 -3.86
CA GLU A 535 -15.13 -16.86 -4.40
C GLU A 535 -14.30 -18.08 -3.97
N LEU A 536 -14.44 -18.50 -2.69
CA LEU A 536 -13.84 -19.74 -2.17
C LEU A 536 -14.36 -20.99 -2.90
N GLU A 537 -15.66 -21.05 -3.20
CA GLU A 537 -16.26 -22.15 -3.97
C GLU A 537 -15.67 -22.22 -5.39
N THR A 538 -15.47 -21.06 -6.04
CA THR A 538 -14.82 -20.98 -7.36
C THR A 538 -13.33 -21.36 -7.32
N LEU A 539 -12.62 -20.98 -6.27
CA LEU A 539 -11.21 -21.37 -6.09
C LEU A 539 -11.02 -22.87 -5.87
N GLY A 540 -12.03 -23.52 -5.23
CA GLY A 540 -11.92 -24.91 -4.74
C GLY A 540 -11.13 -25.00 -3.45
N CYS A 541 -11.75 -25.55 -2.41
CA CYS A 541 -11.17 -25.58 -1.06
C CYS A 541 -10.56 -26.95 -0.69
N ALA A 542 -10.70 -27.96 -1.53
CA ALA A 542 -10.24 -29.32 -1.24
C ALA A 542 -8.72 -29.35 -0.96
N GLY A 543 -8.33 -29.99 0.15
CA GLY A 543 -6.95 -30.06 0.60
C GLY A 543 -6.38 -28.79 1.22
N MET A 544 -7.14 -27.68 1.26
CA MET A 544 -6.71 -26.41 1.85
C MET A 544 -7.34 -26.21 3.25
N GLU A 545 -6.68 -25.41 4.08
CA GLU A 545 -7.21 -25.06 5.41
C GLU A 545 -8.09 -23.82 5.34
N LEU A 546 -9.22 -23.83 6.06
CA LEU A 546 -10.10 -22.68 6.21
C LEU A 546 -9.99 -22.08 7.61
N TYR A 547 -9.67 -20.79 7.71
CA TYR A 547 -9.77 -20.05 8.97
C TYR A 547 -11.23 -19.95 9.42
N VAL A 548 -11.54 -20.54 10.56
CA VAL A 548 -12.90 -20.54 11.13
C VAL A 548 -13.00 -19.75 12.43
N TYR A 549 -11.87 -19.53 13.12
CA TYR A 549 -11.81 -18.76 14.36
C TYR A 549 -10.48 -18.02 14.52
N GLY A 550 -10.52 -16.82 15.11
CA GLY A 550 -9.36 -16.10 15.65
C GLY A 550 -9.45 -14.58 15.52
N TYR A 551 -8.62 -13.87 16.29
CA TYR A 551 -8.43 -12.44 16.12
C TYR A 551 -7.62 -12.18 14.86
N LEU A 552 -8.28 -11.64 13.83
CA LEU A 552 -7.63 -11.38 12.55
C LEU A 552 -6.60 -10.25 12.68
N PRO A 553 -5.38 -10.40 12.14
CA PRO A 553 -4.41 -9.33 12.02
C PRO A 553 -4.92 -8.26 11.05
N ALA A 554 -5.49 -7.18 11.59
CA ALA A 554 -5.99 -6.06 10.78
C ALA A 554 -4.86 -5.24 10.17
N MET A 555 -3.71 -5.13 10.85
CA MET A 555 -2.53 -4.40 10.38
C MET A 555 -1.26 -5.06 10.93
N VAL A 556 -0.29 -5.32 10.05
CA VAL A 556 1.07 -5.70 10.42
C VAL A 556 2.01 -4.58 9.99
N SER A 557 2.85 -4.07 10.87
CA SER A 557 3.58 -2.82 10.66
C SER A 557 5.00 -2.84 11.23
N ALA A 558 5.93 -2.20 10.51
CA ALA A 558 7.25 -1.85 11.04
C ALA A 558 7.16 -0.80 12.15
N GLN A 559 6.13 0.06 12.12
CA GLN A 559 5.90 1.06 13.15
C GLN A 559 5.46 0.41 14.47
N CYS A 560 6.02 0.86 15.58
CA CYS A 560 5.75 0.31 16.90
C CYS A 560 5.01 1.32 17.78
N ILE A 561 3.77 0.99 18.19
CA ILE A 561 2.95 1.85 19.06
C ILE A 561 3.62 2.10 20.41
N VAL A 562 4.27 1.07 20.98
CA VAL A 562 5.04 1.23 22.24
C VAL A 562 6.17 2.24 22.04
N ARG A 563 6.99 2.11 20.99
CA ARG A 563 8.07 3.04 20.68
C ARG A 563 7.55 4.46 20.42
N THR A 564 6.46 4.59 19.69
CA THR A 564 5.86 5.88 19.35
C THR A 564 5.32 6.61 20.58
N THR A 565 4.78 5.89 21.56
CA THR A 565 4.13 6.48 22.76
C THR A 565 5.05 6.56 23.96
N LYS A 566 5.67 5.46 24.37
CA LYS A 566 6.46 5.31 25.60
C LYS A 566 7.97 5.31 25.38
N GLY A 567 8.44 5.01 24.16
CA GLY A 567 9.82 4.64 23.85
C GLY A 567 10.01 3.12 23.83
N CYS A 568 11.05 2.66 23.10
CA CYS A 568 11.31 1.23 22.95
C CYS A 568 11.85 0.61 24.25
N THR A 569 11.18 -0.42 24.76
CA THR A 569 11.58 -1.19 25.95
C THR A 569 12.25 -2.51 25.59
N LYS A 570 12.18 -2.94 24.31
CA LYS A 570 12.55 -4.29 23.82
C LYS A 570 11.83 -5.43 24.56
N GLN A 571 10.68 -5.13 25.16
CA GLN A 571 9.85 -6.12 25.86
C GLN A 571 8.49 -6.23 25.14
N PRO A 572 7.98 -7.46 24.90
CA PRO A 572 6.64 -7.66 24.39
C PRO A 572 5.60 -7.04 25.33
N GLU A 573 4.62 -6.35 24.77
CA GLU A 573 3.53 -5.73 25.53
C GLU A 573 2.24 -5.76 24.70
N VAL A 574 1.11 -5.95 25.37
CA VAL A 574 -0.21 -5.80 24.77
C VAL A 574 -0.79 -4.46 25.15
N LEU A 575 -1.11 -3.64 24.16
CA LEU A 575 -1.82 -2.38 24.28
C LEU A 575 -3.21 -2.49 23.64
N LYS A 576 -4.03 -1.45 23.83
CA LYS A 576 -5.31 -1.29 23.14
C LYS A 576 -5.36 0.08 22.49
N MET A 577 -5.88 0.14 21.29
CA MET A 577 -6.20 1.41 20.63
C MET A 577 -7.72 1.54 20.57
N ARG A 578 -8.26 2.54 21.24
CA ARG A 578 -9.70 2.83 21.23
C ARG A 578 -10.03 3.77 20.11
N ASP A 579 -10.92 3.35 19.23
CA ASP A 579 -11.42 4.18 18.15
C ASP A 579 -12.50 5.18 18.62
N ARG A 580 -12.97 6.04 17.71
CA ARG A 580 -14.02 7.02 17.97
C ARG A 580 -15.39 6.43 18.33
N THR A 581 -15.61 5.15 18.04
CA THR A 581 -16.85 4.41 18.34
C THR A 581 -16.78 3.70 19.69
N GLY A 582 -15.62 3.73 20.36
CA GLY A 582 -15.38 3.08 21.64
C GLY A 582 -14.92 1.63 21.53
N LYS A 583 -14.62 1.14 20.32
CA LYS A 583 -14.06 -0.20 20.13
C LYS A 583 -12.56 -0.20 20.40
N ASP A 584 -12.10 -1.21 21.11
CA ASP A 584 -10.70 -1.43 21.47
C ASP A 584 -10.06 -2.40 20.48
N LEU A 585 -9.10 -1.91 19.69
CA LEU A 585 -8.27 -2.73 18.82
C LEU A 585 -7.05 -3.19 19.64
N PRO A 586 -6.87 -4.49 19.88
CA PRO A 586 -5.68 -5.01 20.53
C PRO A 586 -4.43 -4.77 19.68
N VAL A 587 -3.32 -4.43 20.33
CA VAL A 587 -2.02 -4.21 19.68
C VAL A 587 -0.96 -5.01 20.41
N LYS A 588 -0.22 -5.83 19.66
CA LYS A 588 0.87 -6.65 20.17
C LYS A 588 2.18 -6.31 19.46
N ASN A 589 3.24 -6.07 20.20
CA ASN A 589 4.56 -5.84 19.62
C ASN A 589 5.42 -7.10 19.73
N HIS A 590 5.88 -7.57 18.57
CA HIS A 590 6.73 -8.75 18.42
C HIS A 590 8.20 -8.32 18.44
N CYS A 591 8.74 -8.15 19.65
CA CYS A 591 10.07 -7.56 19.86
C CYS A 591 11.21 -8.43 19.32
N ARG A 592 11.03 -9.74 19.18
CA ARG A 592 12.02 -10.66 18.60
C ARG A 592 12.36 -10.31 17.16
N PHE A 593 11.34 -9.91 16.37
CA PHE A 593 11.44 -9.59 14.96
C PHE A 593 11.09 -8.13 14.62
N CYS A 594 10.92 -7.29 15.64
CA CYS A 594 10.71 -5.85 15.55
C CYS A 594 9.56 -5.39 14.66
N TYR A 595 8.38 -6.01 14.78
CA TYR A 595 7.14 -5.55 14.13
C TYR A 595 5.95 -5.51 15.09
N ASN A 596 4.86 -4.85 14.71
CA ASN A 596 3.61 -4.77 15.47
C ASN A 596 2.45 -5.38 14.70
N THR A 597 1.56 -6.06 15.42
CA THR A 597 0.27 -6.49 14.90
C THR A 597 -0.85 -5.75 15.63
N ILE A 598 -1.75 -5.16 14.87
CA ILE A 598 -3.01 -4.60 15.35
C ILE A 598 -4.11 -5.55 14.95
N TYR A 599 -4.81 -6.09 15.92
CA TYR A 599 -5.88 -7.07 15.68
C TYR A 599 -7.24 -6.40 15.54
N ASN A 600 -8.15 -7.08 14.85
CA ASN A 600 -9.55 -6.70 14.81
C ASN A 600 -10.13 -6.71 16.26
N PRO A 601 -11.06 -5.79 16.62
CA PRO A 601 -11.59 -5.71 17.98
C PRO A 601 -12.36 -6.96 18.44
N SER A 602 -12.90 -7.72 17.51
CA SER A 602 -13.68 -8.94 17.78
C SER A 602 -13.10 -10.11 16.99
N PRO A 603 -13.07 -11.32 17.52
CA PRO A 603 -12.58 -12.48 16.78
C PRO A 603 -13.49 -12.82 15.59
N LEU A 604 -12.90 -13.38 14.54
CA LEU A 604 -13.63 -14.13 13.53
C LEU A 604 -14.23 -15.35 14.23
N SER A 605 -15.49 -15.65 13.95
CA SER A 605 -16.10 -16.92 14.28
C SER A 605 -17.03 -17.35 13.15
N LEU A 606 -16.88 -18.56 12.65
CA LEU A 606 -17.76 -19.14 11.65
C LEU A 606 -18.70 -20.22 12.24
N LEU A 607 -18.84 -20.28 13.57
CA LEU A 607 -19.89 -21.07 14.21
C LEU A 607 -21.26 -20.73 13.63
N GLY A 608 -22.12 -21.72 13.40
CA GLY A 608 -23.41 -21.55 12.73
C GLY A 608 -23.33 -21.37 11.20
N GLN A 609 -22.16 -21.56 10.57
CA GLN A 609 -21.99 -21.61 9.11
C GLN A 609 -21.70 -23.04 8.61
N GLU A 610 -21.99 -24.07 9.39
CA GLU A 610 -21.63 -25.45 9.12
C GLU A 610 -22.03 -25.93 7.72
N LYS A 611 -23.29 -25.73 7.32
CA LYS A 611 -23.80 -26.17 6.02
C LYS A 611 -23.00 -25.59 4.85
N LEU A 612 -22.58 -24.32 4.98
CA LEU A 612 -21.80 -23.65 3.97
C LEU A 612 -20.36 -24.14 3.94
N ILE A 613 -19.75 -24.34 5.11
CA ILE A 613 -18.39 -24.86 5.24
C ILE A 613 -18.30 -26.31 4.75
N ARG A 614 -19.28 -27.16 5.06
CA ARG A 614 -19.33 -28.53 4.53
C ARG A 614 -19.45 -28.56 3.00
N ARG A 615 -20.22 -27.63 2.42
CA ARG A 615 -20.32 -27.49 0.95
C ARG A 615 -18.99 -27.06 0.32
N LEU A 616 -18.24 -26.18 0.96
CA LEU A 616 -16.89 -25.79 0.51
C LEU A 616 -15.87 -26.92 0.62
N ALA A 617 -16.14 -27.91 1.48
CA ALA A 617 -15.31 -29.09 1.72
C ALA A 617 -13.80 -28.77 1.87
N PRO A 618 -13.38 -27.84 2.78
CA PRO A 618 -11.98 -27.61 3.02
C PRO A 618 -11.32 -28.86 3.63
N GLY A 619 -10.00 -29.01 3.42
CA GLY A 619 -9.24 -30.13 3.97
C GLY A 619 -9.16 -30.12 5.49
N ALA A 620 -9.14 -28.91 6.11
CA ALA A 620 -9.12 -28.76 7.56
C ALA A 620 -9.71 -27.42 8.02
N LEU A 621 -10.11 -27.38 9.30
CA LEU A 621 -10.59 -26.19 9.98
C LEU A 621 -9.48 -25.61 10.87
N ARG A 622 -9.09 -24.34 10.62
CA ARG A 622 -8.03 -23.65 11.34
C ARG A 622 -8.59 -22.67 12.38
N LEU A 623 -8.17 -22.82 13.64
CA LEU A 623 -8.47 -21.89 14.73
C LEU A 623 -7.17 -21.23 15.19
N ALA A 624 -7.14 -19.89 15.28
CA ALA A 624 -5.95 -19.13 15.67
C ALA A 624 -6.15 -18.46 17.04
N PHE A 625 -5.28 -18.78 17.98
CA PHE A 625 -5.31 -18.26 19.35
C PHE A 625 -4.12 -17.32 19.59
N THR A 626 -4.41 -16.05 19.84
CA THR A 626 -3.41 -14.98 19.95
C THR A 626 -3.54 -14.14 21.22
N LEU A 627 -4.77 -13.94 21.72
CA LEU A 627 -5.11 -13.03 22.82
C LEU A 627 -5.92 -13.74 23.92
N GLU A 628 -6.33 -14.96 23.68
CA GLU A 628 -7.20 -15.74 24.55
C GLU A 628 -6.44 -16.29 25.76
N THR A 629 -7.18 -16.49 26.87
CA THR A 629 -6.71 -17.28 28.01
C THR A 629 -6.89 -18.78 27.74
N PRO A 630 -6.21 -19.68 28.49
CA PRO A 630 -6.42 -21.12 28.37
C PRO A 630 -7.89 -21.54 28.52
N GLU A 631 -8.64 -20.89 29.41
CA GLU A 631 -10.08 -21.17 29.62
C GLU A 631 -10.93 -20.74 28.42
N GLN A 632 -10.62 -19.56 27.83
CA GLN A 632 -11.28 -19.07 26.62
C GLN A 632 -10.97 -19.97 25.43
N MET A 633 -9.72 -20.39 25.29
CA MET A 633 -9.30 -21.31 24.24
C MET A 633 -10.07 -22.64 24.36
N LYS A 634 -10.12 -23.22 25.57
CA LYS A 634 -10.87 -24.46 25.78
C LYS A 634 -12.35 -24.33 25.39
N ALA A 635 -13.02 -23.26 25.82
CA ALA A 635 -14.43 -23.04 25.48
C ALA A 635 -14.67 -22.91 23.96
N VAL A 636 -13.70 -22.31 23.22
CA VAL A 636 -13.76 -22.23 21.76
C VAL A 636 -13.56 -23.61 21.13
N LEU A 637 -12.56 -24.37 21.58
CA LEU A 637 -12.26 -25.69 21.05
C LEU A 637 -13.45 -26.62 21.25
N ASP A 638 -14.03 -26.67 22.47
CA ASP A 638 -15.23 -27.45 22.78
C ASP A 638 -16.38 -27.09 21.81
N ALA A 639 -16.67 -25.78 21.62
CA ALA A 639 -17.77 -25.34 20.76
C ALA A 639 -17.57 -25.67 19.27
N PHE A 640 -16.35 -25.58 18.75
CA PHE A 640 -16.06 -25.95 17.35
C PHE A 640 -16.06 -27.47 17.15
N ALA A 641 -15.54 -28.25 18.11
CA ALA A 641 -15.57 -29.69 18.07
C ALA A 641 -17.03 -30.20 18.12
N ASP A 642 -17.84 -29.71 19.06
CA ASP A 642 -19.27 -30.06 19.20
C ASP A 642 -19.99 -29.85 17.85
N GLN A 643 -19.87 -28.66 17.25
CA GLN A 643 -20.60 -28.35 16.02
C GLN A 643 -20.08 -29.10 14.79
N PHE A 644 -18.76 -29.13 14.56
CA PHE A 644 -18.20 -29.60 13.30
C PHE A 644 -17.83 -31.11 13.32
N LEU A 645 -17.47 -31.65 14.48
CA LEU A 645 -17.04 -33.04 14.62
C LEU A 645 -18.12 -33.94 15.24
N HIS A 646 -18.85 -33.44 16.23
CA HIS A 646 -19.85 -34.23 16.97
C HIS A 646 -21.30 -34.01 16.52
N GLY A 647 -21.52 -32.92 15.67
CA GLY A 647 -22.85 -32.62 15.13
C GLY A 647 -23.83 -32.05 16.17
N GLU A 648 -23.32 -31.46 17.25
CA GLU A 648 -24.12 -30.88 18.32
C GLU A 648 -24.36 -29.38 18.05
N GLU A 649 -25.55 -28.87 18.37
CA GLU A 649 -25.84 -27.45 18.33
C GLU A 649 -25.13 -26.74 19.48
N THR A 650 -24.29 -25.75 19.15
CA THR A 650 -23.57 -24.97 20.14
C THR A 650 -23.73 -23.47 19.90
N ARG A 651 -23.37 -22.66 20.88
CA ARG A 651 -23.38 -21.20 20.79
C ARG A 651 -21.96 -20.67 20.80
N ASP A 652 -21.79 -19.51 20.11
CA ASP A 652 -20.53 -18.81 20.14
C ASP A 652 -20.15 -18.42 21.58
N PRO A 653 -18.97 -18.81 22.07
CA PRO A 653 -18.53 -18.48 23.43
C PRO A 653 -18.29 -16.98 23.64
N PHE A 654 -18.19 -16.20 22.57
CA PHE A 654 -18.06 -14.75 22.62
C PHE A 654 -19.36 -14.05 22.22
N LYS A 655 -19.73 -13.01 22.98
CA LYS A 655 -20.90 -12.18 22.66
C LYS A 655 -20.69 -11.28 21.45
N ASP A 656 -19.45 -10.84 21.23
CA ASP A 656 -19.06 -9.96 20.11
C ASP A 656 -18.06 -10.71 19.22
N PHE A 657 -18.45 -11.02 17.99
CA PHE A 657 -17.65 -11.67 16.97
C PHE A 657 -17.93 -11.10 15.59
N THR A 658 -17.09 -11.40 14.62
CA THR A 658 -17.27 -11.04 13.22
C THR A 658 -17.30 -12.26 12.32
N ARG A 659 -17.97 -12.16 11.17
CA ARG A 659 -17.88 -13.15 10.08
C ARG A 659 -16.79 -12.78 9.06
N GLY A 660 -16.00 -11.73 9.32
CA GLY A 660 -14.98 -11.27 8.41
C GLY A 660 -15.55 -10.95 7.02
N HIS A 661 -14.81 -11.36 5.99
CA HIS A 661 -15.24 -11.23 4.60
C HIS A 661 -16.03 -12.43 4.08
N PHE A 662 -16.15 -13.50 4.87
CA PHE A 662 -16.75 -14.77 4.45
C PHE A 662 -18.15 -14.64 3.80
N LYS A 663 -18.98 -13.69 4.27
CA LYS A 663 -20.31 -13.42 3.66
C LYS A 663 -20.35 -12.29 2.66
N ARG A 664 -19.54 -11.24 2.85
CA ARG A 664 -19.69 -9.98 2.11
C ARG A 664 -18.63 -9.81 1.03
N GLY A 665 -17.47 -10.43 1.19
CA GLY A 665 -16.31 -10.16 0.36
C GLY A 665 -15.72 -8.77 0.61
N VAL A 666 -14.89 -8.33 -0.34
CA VAL A 666 -14.26 -7.00 -0.37
C VAL A 666 -14.41 -6.38 -1.74
N GLU A 667 -14.48 -5.02 -1.77
CA GLU A 667 -14.47 -4.22 -3.00
C GLU A 667 -13.05 -3.82 -3.39
#